data_78d4bd88fb9eb0022ba28bea515682f8
#
_entry.id   78d4bd88fb9eb0022ba28bea515682f8
#
_cell.length_a   1.000
_cell.length_b   1.000
_cell.length_c   1.000
_cell.angle_alpha   90.00
_cell.angle_beta   90.00
_cell.angle_gamma   90.00
#
_symmetry.space_group_name_H-M   'P 1'
#
loop_
_entity.id
_entity.type
_entity.pdbx_description
1 polymer ?
#
loop_
_entity_poly.entity_id
_entity_poly.type
_entity_poly.pdbx_seq_one_letter_code
_entity_poly.pdbx_strand_id
1 'polypeptide(L)'
;MLNNKTIYDAMTIKLTAEDIPMEIPKLDPSIRRAPKRIVKLSDHDIELALRNALRYIPEEFHEMLAPEFLQELEERGRIYGYRFRPEGNIYGKPIDEYKGKCTEAKAMQVMIDNNLDFDIALYPYELVTYGETGQVCQNWMQYRLIKKYLENMTQDQTLVVASGHPTGLFRSNPYAPRAIITNGLMIGLFDNYEDWARGAAIGVANYGQMTAGGWMYIGPQGIVHGTYSTILNAGRLFCGVPADGDLRGKLFITSGLGGMSGAQGKACEIAKGVAIVAEVDLSRINTRLEQGWVNVIANTPEEAFKIAEEKMASKTPYAIAYHGNIVEILEYAIEHNKHIDLLSDQTSCHAVYDGGYCPVGTSFEERTKLLGTDRPKFRELVNEGLKRHYKAIKTLHDRGVYFFDYGNSFLKSIYDVGVTEISKNGKDDKEGFIFPSYVEDILGPELFDYGYGPFRWVCLSRKKEDLLKTDKAALELVDPNRRYQDRDNYVWIQDADKNGLVVGTQARIFYQDAMSRTRIALKFNEMVRNGEIGPVMLGRDHHDVSGTDSPFRETSNIKDGSNIMADMATQCFAGNAARGMTMIALHNGGGVGIGKSINGGFGMVLDGSKRVDEILWQAMPWDVMGGVARRAWARNPHSIETVVEYNLDNKGTDHITLPYIVSDELVKKVLKK
;
A
#
# COMPACT_ATOMS: atom_id res chain seq x y z
N MET A 1 41.19 -15.51 10.09
CA MET A 1 40.05 -14.57 9.94
C MET A 1 40.53 -13.16 10.21
N LEU A 2 40.00 -12.16 9.52
CA LEU A 2 40.25 -10.75 9.83
C LEU A 2 39.71 -10.43 11.22
N ASN A 3 40.41 -9.59 11.98
CA ASN A 3 39.89 -9.13 13.27
C ASN A 3 38.91 -7.95 13.09
N ASN A 4 38.05 -7.71 14.09
CA ASN A 4 37.03 -6.69 14.04
C ASN A 4 37.61 -5.27 13.81
N LYS A 5 38.78 -4.96 14.33
CA LYS A 5 39.45 -3.68 14.10
C LYS A 5 39.76 -3.46 12.61
N THR A 6 40.32 -4.47 11.94
CA THR A 6 40.60 -4.39 10.49
C THR A 6 39.32 -4.22 9.68
N ILE A 7 38.23 -4.93 10.05
CA ILE A 7 36.90 -4.81 9.41
C ILE A 7 36.36 -3.39 9.62
N TYR A 8 36.40 -2.90 10.86
CA TYR A 8 35.88 -1.58 11.21
C TYR A 8 36.65 -0.45 10.50
N ASP A 9 37.97 -0.55 10.43
CA ASP A 9 38.83 0.46 9.77
C ASP A 9 38.60 0.49 8.25
N ALA A 10 38.22 -0.63 7.65
CA ALA A 10 37.90 -0.72 6.23
C ALA A 10 36.51 -0.13 5.86
N MET A 11 35.58 -0.01 6.82
CA MET A 11 34.27 0.57 6.58
C MET A 11 34.34 2.10 6.59
N THR A 12 34.01 2.73 5.47
CA THR A 12 33.99 4.21 5.34
C THR A 12 32.71 4.84 5.87
N ILE A 13 31.57 4.15 5.73
CA ILE A 13 30.25 4.55 6.25
C ILE A 13 29.78 3.46 7.21
N LYS A 14 29.60 3.80 8.47
CA LYS A 14 29.29 2.87 9.58
C LYS A 14 28.67 3.62 10.74
N LEU A 15 28.06 2.90 11.67
CA LEU A 15 27.76 3.45 13.00
C LEU A 15 29.07 3.48 13.81
N THR A 16 29.30 4.58 14.51
CA THR A 16 30.47 4.83 15.34
C THR A 16 30.06 4.96 16.81
N ALA A 17 31.00 5.06 17.73
CA ALA A 17 30.72 5.28 19.14
C ALA A 17 29.80 6.48 19.39
N GLU A 18 29.93 7.54 18.59
CA GLU A 18 29.08 8.74 18.68
C GLU A 18 27.61 8.48 18.29
N ASP A 19 27.35 7.41 17.56
CA ASP A 19 25.98 7.03 17.14
C ASP A 19 25.27 6.16 18.17
N ILE A 20 25.98 5.70 19.22
CA ILE A 20 25.44 4.83 20.26
C ILE A 20 24.91 5.67 21.42
N PRO A 21 23.60 5.85 21.57
CA PRO A 21 23.06 6.61 22.71
C PRO A 21 23.35 5.87 24.00
N MET A 22 23.84 6.58 25.02
CA MET A 22 24.13 5.99 26.34
C MET A 22 22.84 5.67 27.11
N GLU A 23 21.75 6.38 26.83
CA GLU A 23 20.43 6.15 27.41
C GLU A 23 19.43 5.70 26.35
N ILE A 24 18.48 4.86 26.74
CA ILE A 24 17.35 4.48 25.87
C ILE A 24 16.36 5.64 25.86
N PRO A 25 15.99 6.20 24.68
CA PRO A 25 15.01 7.28 24.61
C PRO A 25 13.67 6.83 25.22
N LYS A 26 13.08 7.67 26.07
CA LYS A 26 11.79 7.38 26.71
C LYS A 26 10.70 7.13 25.68
N LEU A 27 9.86 6.15 25.94
CA LEU A 27 8.67 5.88 25.17
C LEU A 27 7.53 6.77 25.67
N ASP A 28 6.84 7.44 24.77
CA ASP A 28 5.59 8.13 25.08
C ASP A 28 4.47 7.08 25.18
N PRO A 29 3.79 6.93 26.33
CA PRO A 29 2.74 5.93 26.49
C PRO A 29 1.50 6.21 25.65
N SER A 30 1.33 7.42 25.13
CA SER A 30 0.24 7.78 24.23
C SER A 30 0.44 7.24 22.80
N ILE A 31 1.70 6.93 22.43
CA ILE A 31 2.02 6.39 21.10
C ILE A 31 1.71 4.90 21.04
N ARG A 32 0.94 4.53 20.04
CA ARG A 32 0.54 3.14 19.79
C ARG A 32 1.76 2.25 19.54
N ARG A 33 1.72 1.06 20.14
CA ARG A 33 2.78 0.06 20.05
C ARG A 33 2.31 -1.14 19.23
N ALA A 34 3.18 -1.72 18.40
CA ALA A 34 2.90 -2.97 17.72
C ALA A 34 2.64 -4.10 18.73
N PRO A 35 1.72 -5.03 18.45
CA PRO A 35 1.54 -6.21 19.29
C PRO A 35 2.82 -7.05 19.31
N LYS A 36 3.03 -7.81 20.39
CA LYS A 36 4.13 -8.78 20.50
C LYS A 36 4.05 -9.77 19.34
N ARG A 37 5.15 -9.93 18.60
CA ARG A 37 5.27 -10.96 17.56
C ARG A 37 5.69 -12.28 18.21
N ILE A 38 4.89 -13.32 18.03
CA ILE A 38 5.19 -14.64 18.62
C ILE A 38 5.66 -15.57 17.50
N VAL A 39 6.94 -15.87 17.52
CA VAL A 39 7.58 -16.80 16.59
C VAL A 39 8.31 -17.83 17.41
N LYS A 40 8.16 -19.12 17.06
CA LYS A 40 8.93 -20.18 17.71
C LYS A 40 10.35 -20.16 17.18
N LEU A 41 11.29 -19.78 18.03
CA LEU A 41 12.72 -19.73 17.72
C LEU A 41 13.45 -20.86 18.43
N SER A 42 14.42 -21.46 17.75
CA SER A 42 15.42 -22.34 18.35
C SER A 42 16.55 -21.51 18.98
N ASP A 43 17.37 -22.14 19.81
CA ASP A 43 18.58 -21.48 20.38
C ASP A 43 19.49 -20.95 19.27
N HIS A 44 19.60 -21.68 18.17
CA HIS A 44 20.34 -21.23 16.98
C HIS A 44 19.72 -19.99 16.34
N ASP A 45 18.39 -19.88 16.27
CA ASP A 45 17.71 -18.69 15.75
C ASP A 45 17.95 -17.48 16.63
N ILE A 46 17.95 -17.65 17.95
CA ILE A 46 18.26 -16.58 18.92
C ILE A 46 19.71 -16.13 18.74
N GLU A 47 20.64 -17.06 18.58
CA GLU A 47 22.05 -16.73 18.27
C GLU A 47 22.16 -15.93 16.98
N LEU A 48 21.47 -16.35 15.91
CA LEU A 48 21.43 -15.62 14.64
C LEU A 48 20.85 -14.22 14.79
N ALA A 49 19.74 -14.05 15.52
CA ALA A 49 19.11 -12.77 15.76
C ALA A 49 20.07 -11.79 16.45
N LEU A 50 20.76 -12.22 17.49
CA LEU A 50 21.74 -11.42 18.20
C LEU A 50 22.93 -11.04 17.31
N ARG A 51 23.51 -11.98 16.59
CA ARG A 51 24.60 -11.71 15.62
C ARG A 51 24.17 -10.72 14.55
N ASN A 52 22.96 -10.87 14.02
CA ASN A 52 22.41 -10.00 12.98
C ASN A 52 22.11 -8.58 13.50
N ALA A 53 21.76 -8.41 14.75
CA ALA A 53 21.57 -7.09 15.36
C ALA A 53 22.92 -6.43 15.70
N LEU A 54 23.85 -7.18 16.32
CA LEU A 54 25.15 -6.67 16.73
C LEU A 54 26.08 -6.33 15.56
N ARG A 55 25.88 -6.88 14.37
CA ARG A 55 26.73 -6.60 13.20
C ARG A 55 26.77 -5.13 12.76
N TYR A 56 25.85 -4.29 13.24
CA TYR A 56 25.85 -2.84 12.97
C TYR A 56 26.70 -2.04 13.96
N ILE A 57 27.12 -2.67 15.05
CA ILE A 57 27.60 -2.02 16.27
C ILE A 57 29.11 -2.25 16.42
N PRO A 58 29.89 -1.23 16.82
CA PRO A 58 31.29 -1.43 17.20
C PRO A 58 31.44 -2.43 18.36
N GLU A 59 32.49 -3.24 18.31
CA GLU A 59 32.71 -4.39 19.23
C GLU A 59 32.69 -4.00 20.71
N GLU A 60 33.21 -2.82 21.07
CA GLU A 60 33.25 -2.33 22.42
C GLU A 60 31.86 -2.14 23.09
N PHE A 61 30.78 -2.11 22.31
CA PHE A 61 29.43 -1.98 22.81
C PHE A 61 28.67 -3.33 22.83
N HIS A 62 29.22 -4.43 22.34
CA HIS A 62 28.53 -5.70 22.22
C HIS A 62 28.11 -6.27 23.59
N GLU A 63 28.99 -6.20 24.61
CA GLU A 63 28.67 -6.68 25.97
C GLU A 63 27.50 -5.91 26.60
N MET A 64 27.41 -4.61 26.33
CA MET A 64 26.31 -3.75 26.83
C MET A 64 25.00 -4.05 26.10
N LEU A 65 25.02 -4.23 24.77
CA LEU A 65 23.83 -4.28 23.95
C LEU A 65 23.26 -5.67 23.75
N ALA A 66 24.05 -6.74 23.84
CA ALA A 66 23.57 -8.09 23.66
C ALA A 66 22.44 -8.49 24.63
N PRO A 67 22.52 -8.21 25.95
CA PRO A 67 21.41 -8.46 26.88
C PRO A 67 20.16 -7.63 26.56
N GLU A 68 20.33 -6.37 26.13
CA GLU A 68 19.23 -5.48 25.75
C GLU A 68 18.50 -6.02 24.52
N PHE A 69 19.23 -6.43 23.50
CA PHE A 69 18.65 -7.02 22.29
C PHE A 69 17.97 -8.37 22.54
N LEU A 70 18.53 -9.17 23.45
CA LEU A 70 17.87 -10.40 23.86
C LEU A 70 16.53 -10.12 24.55
N GLN A 71 16.50 -9.14 25.45
CA GLN A 71 15.27 -8.71 26.11
C GLN A 71 14.23 -8.22 25.09
N GLU A 72 14.61 -7.40 24.10
CA GLU A 72 13.69 -6.96 23.04
C GLU A 72 13.13 -8.17 22.27
N LEU A 73 13.96 -9.15 21.94
CA LEU A 73 13.54 -10.38 21.23
C LEU A 73 12.52 -11.17 22.06
N GLU A 74 12.76 -11.34 23.35
CA GLU A 74 11.86 -12.06 24.26
C GLU A 74 10.54 -11.32 24.49
N GLU A 75 10.61 -9.99 24.71
CA GLU A 75 9.42 -9.18 25.00
C GLU A 75 8.60 -8.85 23.77
N ARG A 76 9.23 -8.65 22.61
CA ARG A 76 8.60 -8.13 21.39
C ARG A 76 8.56 -9.14 20.25
N GLY A 77 9.36 -10.20 20.30
CA GLY A 77 9.53 -11.19 19.24
C GLY A 77 10.39 -10.73 18.07
N ARG A 78 11.01 -9.56 18.19
CA ARG A 78 11.96 -8.95 17.23
C ARG A 78 12.88 -7.98 17.95
N ILE A 79 14.06 -7.75 17.35
CA ILE A 79 15.00 -6.74 17.82
C ILE A 79 14.78 -5.47 16.99
N TYR A 80 14.19 -4.46 17.59
CA TYR A 80 13.95 -3.15 16.96
C TYR A 80 15.10 -2.16 17.23
N GLY A 81 15.91 -2.40 18.25
CA GLY A 81 17.00 -1.51 18.66
C GLY A 81 16.48 -0.16 19.16
N TYR A 82 15.55 -0.15 20.10
CA TYR A 82 14.88 1.07 20.58
C TYR A 82 15.83 2.16 21.07
N ARG A 83 17.02 1.79 21.57
CA ARG A 83 18.07 2.72 21.95
C ARG A 83 18.48 3.64 20.80
N PHE A 84 18.50 3.14 19.58
CA PHE A 84 18.93 3.84 18.36
C PHE A 84 17.85 4.74 17.77
N ARG A 85 16.69 4.77 18.35
CA ARG A 85 15.60 5.64 17.94
C ARG A 85 16.02 7.10 18.06
N PRO A 86 15.62 8.01 17.14
CA PRO A 86 15.78 9.44 17.34
C PRO A 86 15.08 9.90 18.63
N GLU A 87 15.60 10.94 19.27
CA GLU A 87 14.90 11.60 20.35
C GLU A 87 13.67 12.34 19.82
N GLY A 88 12.56 12.24 20.57
CA GLY A 88 11.28 12.84 20.19
C GLY A 88 10.57 12.10 19.04
N ASN A 89 9.58 12.75 18.48
CA ASN A 89 8.75 12.23 17.41
C ASN A 89 9.35 12.58 16.05
N ILE A 90 9.22 11.67 15.08
CA ILE A 90 9.66 11.90 13.70
C ILE A 90 8.52 12.55 12.95
N TYR A 91 8.85 13.61 12.21
CA TYR A 91 8.00 14.26 11.23
C TYR A 91 8.82 14.56 9.98
N GLY A 92 8.24 14.40 8.80
CA GLY A 92 8.90 14.85 7.59
C GLY A 92 9.14 16.35 7.62
N LYS A 93 10.32 16.79 7.18
CA LYS A 93 10.74 18.21 7.15
C LYS A 93 10.88 18.69 5.71
N PRO A 94 10.94 20.02 5.47
CA PRO A 94 11.36 20.56 4.18
C PRO A 94 12.69 19.97 3.72
N ILE A 95 12.83 19.73 2.42
CA ILE A 95 14.03 19.07 1.86
C ILE A 95 15.33 19.80 2.19
N ASP A 96 15.30 21.12 2.33
CA ASP A 96 16.47 21.94 2.64
C ASP A 96 17.01 21.72 4.05
N GLU A 97 16.24 21.16 4.97
CA GLU A 97 16.66 20.81 6.31
C GLU A 97 17.42 19.47 6.38
N TYR A 98 17.42 18.69 5.28
CA TYR A 98 18.15 17.43 5.24
C TYR A 98 19.56 17.61 4.70
N LYS A 99 20.50 16.87 5.31
CA LYS A 99 21.88 16.77 4.82
C LYS A 99 21.96 15.81 3.65
N GLY A 100 22.82 16.09 2.68
CA GLY A 100 23.05 15.21 1.53
C GLY A 100 23.77 15.94 0.41
N LYS A 101 24.51 15.20 -0.40
CA LYS A 101 25.34 15.73 -1.48
C LYS A 101 24.57 15.89 -2.81
N CYS A 102 23.37 15.32 -2.91
CA CYS A 102 22.47 15.47 -4.07
C CYS A 102 21.02 15.55 -3.63
N THR A 103 20.19 16.12 -4.49
CA THR A 103 18.74 16.34 -4.23
C THR A 103 18.01 15.02 -4.02
N GLU A 104 18.35 14.00 -4.77
CA GLU A 104 17.74 12.67 -4.69
C GLU A 104 17.95 12.03 -3.30
N ALA A 105 19.15 12.17 -2.74
CA ALA A 105 19.47 11.66 -1.40
C ALA A 105 18.67 12.37 -0.30
N LYS A 106 18.51 13.67 -0.40
CA LYS A 106 17.68 14.46 0.52
C LYS A 106 16.19 14.08 0.37
N ALA A 107 15.71 13.96 -0.86
CA ALA A 107 14.33 13.56 -1.16
C ALA A 107 13.97 12.20 -0.56
N MET A 108 14.84 11.20 -0.68
CA MET A 108 14.63 9.88 -0.07
C MET A 108 14.57 9.96 1.45
N GLN A 109 15.37 10.81 2.09
CA GLN A 109 15.29 11.01 3.53
C GLN A 109 13.97 11.66 3.96
N VAL A 110 13.47 12.66 3.20
CA VAL A 110 12.13 13.22 3.41
C VAL A 110 11.07 12.12 3.36
N MET A 111 11.13 11.26 2.34
CA MET A 111 10.14 10.20 2.16
C MET A 111 10.21 9.12 3.26
N ILE A 112 11.40 8.76 3.73
CA ILE A 112 11.56 7.85 4.88
C ILE A 112 10.89 8.44 6.12
N ASP A 113 11.17 9.71 6.45
CA ASP A 113 10.61 10.35 7.61
C ASP A 113 9.09 10.59 7.47
N ASN A 114 8.58 10.86 6.26
CA ASN A 114 7.14 10.89 5.99
C ASN A 114 6.46 9.54 6.25
N ASN A 115 7.11 8.42 5.92
CA ASN A 115 6.59 7.08 6.20
C ASN A 115 6.55 6.75 7.71
N LEU A 116 7.42 7.38 8.49
CA LEU A 116 7.54 7.19 9.94
C LEU A 116 6.94 8.34 10.74
N ASP A 117 6.28 9.29 10.07
CA ASP A 117 5.61 10.44 10.68
C ASP A 117 4.63 9.96 11.76
N PHE A 118 4.73 10.50 12.96
CA PHE A 118 4.00 10.04 14.13
C PHE A 118 2.49 10.31 14.06
N ASP A 119 2.06 11.20 13.17
CA ASP A 119 0.64 11.44 12.87
C ASP A 119 0.07 10.43 11.85
N ILE A 120 0.95 9.65 11.19
CA ILE A 120 0.59 8.78 10.07
C ILE A 120 0.90 7.30 10.37
N ALA A 121 2.12 7.00 10.82
CA ALA A 121 2.59 5.63 11.00
C ALA A 121 1.77 4.90 12.06
N LEU A 122 1.38 3.65 11.75
CA LEU A 122 0.57 2.84 12.64
C LEU A 122 1.29 2.50 13.95
N TYR A 123 2.57 2.11 13.85
CA TYR A 123 3.43 1.80 14.99
C TYR A 123 4.81 2.42 14.76
N PRO A 124 4.95 3.75 14.94
CA PRO A 124 6.17 4.45 14.58
C PRO A 124 7.40 3.95 15.34
N TYR A 125 7.26 3.51 16.60
CA TYR A 125 8.36 2.95 17.36
C TYR A 125 8.89 1.61 16.83
N GLU A 126 8.06 0.85 16.15
CA GLU A 126 8.40 -0.40 15.49
C GLU A 126 8.60 -0.24 13.97
N LEU A 127 8.76 0.99 13.48
CA LEU A 127 9.01 1.33 12.07
C LEU A 127 7.90 0.85 11.11
N VAL A 128 6.70 0.63 11.63
CA VAL A 128 5.54 0.15 10.86
C VAL A 128 4.71 1.34 10.39
N THR A 129 4.66 1.52 9.09
CA THR A 129 3.86 2.57 8.45
C THR A 129 2.37 2.19 8.45
N TYR A 130 2.03 1.02 7.94
CA TYR A 130 0.65 0.52 7.87
C TYR A 130 0.59 -1.01 7.79
N GLY A 131 -0.63 -1.57 7.81
CA GLY A 131 -0.89 -2.98 7.53
C GLY A 131 -0.32 -3.96 8.57
N GLU A 132 -0.22 -3.55 9.83
CA GLU A 132 0.28 -4.32 10.99
C GLU A 132 1.77 -4.67 10.91
N THR A 133 2.35 -4.86 9.71
CA THR A 133 3.72 -5.35 9.51
C THR A 133 4.48 -4.63 8.40
N GLY A 134 3.86 -3.72 7.65
CA GLY A 134 4.51 -2.99 6.55
C GLY A 134 5.54 -1.98 7.07
N GLN A 135 6.84 -2.26 6.88
CA GLN A 135 7.95 -1.56 7.50
C GLN A 135 8.83 -0.83 6.49
N VAL A 136 9.33 0.33 6.88
CA VAL A 136 10.37 1.08 6.17
C VAL A 136 11.71 0.32 6.15
N CYS A 137 12.09 -0.22 7.30
CA CYS A 137 13.20 -1.13 7.54
C CYS A 137 12.94 -1.90 8.84
N GLN A 138 13.81 -2.83 9.22
CA GLN A 138 13.53 -3.75 10.32
C GLN A 138 13.79 -3.17 11.72
N ASN A 139 14.81 -2.31 11.85
CA ASN A 139 15.29 -1.79 13.13
C ASN A 139 15.91 -0.39 13.00
N TRP A 140 16.11 0.27 14.14
CA TRP A 140 16.62 1.64 14.20
C TRP A 140 18.10 1.77 13.84
N MET A 141 18.90 0.69 13.94
CA MET A 141 20.27 0.68 13.45
C MET A 141 20.30 0.81 11.92
N GLN A 142 19.43 0.06 11.24
CA GLN A 142 19.26 0.17 9.78
C GLN A 142 18.81 1.58 9.38
N TYR A 143 17.82 2.16 10.06
CA TYR A 143 17.38 3.53 9.82
C TYR A 143 18.53 4.52 9.88
N ARG A 144 19.32 4.50 10.98
CA ARG A 144 20.49 5.39 11.13
C ARG A 144 21.52 5.17 10.01
N LEU A 145 21.82 3.92 9.71
CA LEU A 145 22.81 3.59 8.69
C LEU A 145 22.34 3.98 7.28
N ILE A 146 21.08 3.78 6.94
CA ILE A 146 20.47 4.24 5.67
C ILE A 146 20.61 5.78 5.57
N LYS A 147 20.26 6.52 6.63
CA LYS A 147 20.40 7.98 6.64
C LYS A 147 21.87 8.40 6.42
N LYS A 148 22.83 7.76 7.08
CA LYS A 148 24.26 8.02 6.86
C LYS A 148 24.71 7.74 5.40
N TYR A 149 24.22 6.65 4.80
CA TYR A 149 24.50 6.37 3.39
C TYR A 149 23.94 7.47 2.49
N LEU A 150 22.68 7.88 2.71
CA LEU A 150 22.03 8.93 1.91
C LEU A 150 22.74 10.29 2.09
N GLU A 151 23.15 10.66 3.30
CA GLU A 151 23.92 11.90 3.53
C GLU A 151 25.25 11.93 2.75
N ASN A 152 25.86 10.77 2.52
CA ASN A 152 27.15 10.64 1.86
C ASN A 152 27.07 10.33 0.37
N MET A 153 25.91 9.91 -0.13
CA MET A 153 25.70 9.50 -1.51
C MET A 153 25.88 10.65 -2.51
N THR A 154 26.62 10.39 -3.58
CA THR A 154 26.76 11.28 -4.74
C THR A 154 25.86 10.84 -5.89
N GLN A 155 25.79 11.66 -6.95
CA GLN A 155 25.02 11.32 -8.16
C GLN A 155 25.61 10.13 -8.94
N ASP A 156 26.87 9.78 -8.69
CA ASP A 156 27.56 8.66 -9.33
C ASP A 156 27.51 7.38 -8.50
N GLN A 157 26.57 7.28 -7.58
CA GLN A 157 26.41 6.14 -6.68
C GLN A 157 24.97 5.67 -6.60
N THR A 158 24.79 4.38 -6.35
CA THR A 158 23.50 3.74 -6.05
C THR A 158 23.57 3.08 -4.67
N LEU A 159 22.62 3.42 -3.81
CA LEU A 159 22.39 2.72 -2.54
C LEU A 159 21.59 1.44 -2.81
N VAL A 160 22.07 0.32 -2.31
CA VAL A 160 21.36 -0.97 -2.37
C VAL A 160 20.88 -1.36 -0.98
N VAL A 161 19.59 -1.66 -0.87
CA VAL A 161 18.92 -2.05 0.38
C VAL A 161 18.22 -3.39 0.18
N ALA A 162 18.64 -4.39 0.93
CA ALA A 162 18.06 -5.73 0.91
C ALA A 162 17.34 -6.02 2.22
N SER A 163 16.01 -6.14 2.18
CA SER A 163 15.17 -6.35 3.38
C SER A 163 15.52 -5.40 4.53
N GLY A 164 15.59 -4.09 4.23
CA GLY A 164 15.92 -3.03 5.18
C GLY A 164 17.41 -2.86 5.47
N HIS A 165 18.26 -3.83 5.12
CA HIS A 165 19.69 -3.76 5.33
C HIS A 165 20.40 -3.02 4.19
N PRO A 166 21.04 -1.86 4.43
CA PRO A 166 21.85 -1.18 3.42
C PRO A 166 23.16 -1.93 3.20
N THR A 167 23.31 -2.55 2.04
CA THR A 167 24.51 -3.35 1.69
C THR A 167 25.66 -2.48 1.21
N GLY A 168 25.39 -1.26 0.75
CA GLY A 168 26.45 -0.30 0.39
C GLY A 168 26.06 0.68 -0.69
N LEU A 169 26.99 1.61 -0.95
CA LEU A 169 27.00 2.50 -2.11
C LEU A 169 27.91 1.93 -3.20
N PHE A 170 27.34 1.76 -4.38
CA PHE A 170 28.06 1.21 -5.53
C PHE A 170 28.22 2.28 -6.60
N ARG A 171 29.32 2.22 -7.37
CA ARG A 171 29.54 3.10 -8.53
C ARG A 171 28.39 2.99 -9.52
N SER A 172 27.93 4.11 -10.03
CA SER A 172 26.79 4.23 -10.91
C SER A 172 26.95 5.44 -11.84
N ASN A 173 25.86 5.98 -12.36
CA ASN A 173 25.82 7.17 -13.19
C ASN A 173 24.50 7.91 -12.99
N PRO A 174 24.35 9.19 -13.41
CA PRO A 174 23.16 9.99 -13.20
C PRO A 174 21.87 9.48 -13.87
N TYR A 175 21.97 8.57 -14.85
CA TYR A 175 20.82 7.95 -15.51
C TYR A 175 20.46 6.56 -14.95
N ALA A 176 21.09 6.13 -13.85
CA ALA A 176 20.75 4.91 -13.15
C ALA A 176 20.02 5.22 -11.83
N PRO A 177 19.31 4.30 -11.20
CA PRO A 177 18.68 4.52 -9.91
C PRO A 177 19.68 4.94 -8.83
N ARG A 178 19.28 5.90 -8.01
CA ARG A 178 20.00 6.27 -6.76
C ARG A 178 19.75 5.28 -5.66
N ALA A 179 18.61 4.56 -5.68
CA ALA A 179 18.35 3.49 -4.74
C ALA A 179 17.66 2.29 -5.41
N ILE A 180 18.09 1.09 -5.01
CA ILE A 180 17.49 -0.19 -5.37
C ILE A 180 17.09 -0.87 -4.07
N ILE A 181 15.78 -1.15 -3.91
CA ILE A 181 15.21 -1.70 -2.70
C ILE A 181 14.51 -3.02 -3.02
N THR A 182 14.84 -4.06 -2.26
CA THR A 182 14.10 -5.34 -2.32
C THR A 182 13.68 -5.76 -0.92
N ASN A 183 12.46 -6.25 -0.76
CA ASN A 183 11.97 -6.68 0.55
C ASN A 183 11.28 -8.03 0.46
N GLY A 184 11.72 -8.96 1.30
CA GLY A 184 11.07 -10.23 1.56
C GLY A 184 10.93 -11.13 0.33
N LEU A 185 11.80 -11.03 -0.68
CA LEU A 185 11.79 -11.87 -1.88
C LEU A 185 12.26 -13.28 -1.52
N MET A 186 11.37 -14.05 -0.90
CA MET A 186 11.63 -15.40 -0.42
C MET A 186 11.86 -16.35 -1.60
N ILE A 187 12.78 -17.30 -1.43
CA ILE A 187 12.95 -18.41 -2.38
C ILE A 187 11.78 -19.38 -2.18
N GLY A 188 11.25 -19.93 -3.27
CA GLY A 188 10.02 -20.72 -3.27
C GLY A 188 9.87 -21.80 -2.19
N LEU A 189 10.99 -22.45 -1.80
CA LEU A 189 11.00 -23.41 -0.69
C LEU A 189 10.58 -22.78 0.66
N PHE A 190 10.86 -21.48 0.84
CA PHE A 190 10.61 -20.70 2.06
C PHE A 190 9.56 -19.61 1.87
N ASP A 191 8.87 -19.58 0.72
CA ASP A 191 7.89 -18.54 0.39
C ASP A 191 6.53 -18.81 1.03
N ASN A 192 6.53 -18.76 2.36
CA ASN A 192 5.38 -18.93 3.23
C ASN A 192 5.48 -18.00 4.44
N TYR A 193 4.37 -17.83 5.15
CA TYR A 193 4.30 -16.88 6.26
C TYR A 193 5.19 -17.30 7.46
N GLU A 194 5.26 -18.58 7.77
CA GLU A 194 6.01 -19.10 8.93
C GLU A 194 7.52 -18.87 8.77
N ASP A 195 8.08 -19.21 7.62
CA ASP A 195 9.50 -19.00 7.31
C ASP A 195 9.83 -17.52 7.21
N TRP A 196 8.92 -16.71 6.63
CA TRP A 196 9.08 -15.27 6.62
C TRP A 196 9.07 -14.69 8.05
N ALA A 197 8.13 -15.10 8.91
CA ALA A 197 8.04 -14.61 10.28
C ALA A 197 9.30 -14.93 11.08
N ARG A 198 9.85 -16.15 10.89
CA ARG A 198 11.14 -16.55 11.43
C ARG A 198 12.26 -15.66 10.88
N GLY A 199 12.33 -15.46 9.56
CA GLY A 199 13.30 -14.58 8.90
C GLY A 199 13.26 -13.15 9.43
N ALA A 200 12.06 -12.62 9.70
CA ALA A 200 11.88 -11.30 10.30
C ALA A 200 12.35 -11.24 11.76
N ALA A 201 12.11 -12.30 12.55
CA ALA A 201 12.56 -12.38 13.94
C ALA A 201 14.09 -12.44 14.06
N ILE A 202 14.74 -13.19 13.18
CA ILE A 202 16.21 -13.27 13.14
C ILE A 202 16.88 -12.11 12.39
N GLY A 203 16.11 -11.15 11.87
CA GLY A 203 16.61 -9.91 11.26
C GLY A 203 17.15 -10.04 9.84
N VAL A 204 16.59 -10.96 9.01
CA VAL A 204 17.02 -11.17 7.61
C VAL A 204 15.93 -10.89 6.57
N ALA A 205 14.66 -10.84 6.96
CA ALA A 205 13.55 -10.56 6.08
C ALA A 205 12.74 -9.34 6.53
N ASN A 206 12.45 -8.41 5.61
CA ASN A 206 11.57 -7.28 5.83
C ASN A 206 10.28 -7.42 5.02
N TYR A 207 9.14 -7.16 5.64
CA TYR A 207 7.89 -7.05 4.92
C TYR A 207 7.70 -5.61 4.46
N GLY A 208 8.12 -5.33 3.23
CA GLY A 208 8.05 -3.98 2.68
C GLY A 208 6.64 -3.48 2.48
N GLN A 209 5.71 -4.35 2.19
CA GLN A 209 4.30 -4.06 1.89
C GLN A 209 4.15 -2.77 1.08
N MET A 210 4.29 -2.87 -0.24
CA MET A 210 4.07 -1.76 -1.18
C MET A 210 4.86 -0.49 -0.80
N THR A 211 4.19 0.65 -0.69
CA THR A 211 4.80 1.97 -0.44
C THR A 211 5.41 2.14 0.95
N ALA A 212 5.14 1.26 1.91
CA ALA A 212 5.83 1.29 3.20
C ALA A 212 7.33 1.00 3.04
N GLY A 213 7.67 -0.17 2.49
CA GLY A 213 9.06 -0.56 2.24
C GLY A 213 9.67 0.08 1.00
N GLY A 214 8.86 0.62 0.10
CA GLY A 214 9.31 1.43 -1.04
C GLY A 214 9.44 2.92 -0.72
N TRP A 215 9.25 3.33 0.50
CA TRP A 215 9.37 4.71 0.99
C TRP A 215 8.53 5.75 0.22
N MET A 216 7.38 5.34 -0.29
CA MET A 216 6.52 6.20 -1.13
C MET A 216 5.11 6.40 -0.56
N TYR A 217 4.90 6.08 0.72
CA TYR A 217 3.63 6.32 1.38
C TYR A 217 3.38 7.83 1.57
N ILE A 218 2.20 8.29 1.21
CA ILE A 218 1.80 9.71 1.25
C ILE A 218 0.68 9.98 2.27
N GLY A 219 0.51 9.10 3.23
CA GLY A 219 -0.63 9.13 4.12
C GLY A 219 -1.88 8.50 3.49
N PRO A 220 -3.04 8.61 4.15
CA PRO A 220 -4.23 7.87 3.76
C PRO A 220 -4.93 8.37 2.50
N GLN A 221 -4.55 9.50 1.90
CA GLN A 221 -5.23 10.01 0.71
C GLN A 221 -5.12 9.08 -0.51
N GLY A 222 -4.08 8.25 -0.59
CA GLY A 222 -3.94 7.26 -1.67
C GLY A 222 -5.09 6.27 -1.69
N ILE A 223 -5.43 5.73 -0.53
CA ILE A 223 -6.55 4.81 -0.39
C ILE A 223 -7.91 5.52 -0.46
N VAL A 224 -8.01 6.81 -0.07
CA VAL A 224 -9.25 7.60 -0.29
C VAL A 224 -9.57 7.66 -1.77
N HIS A 225 -8.57 7.96 -2.63
CA HIS A 225 -8.78 8.03 -4.08
C HIS A 225 -9.11 6.65 -4.67
N GLY A 226 -8.37 5.62 -4.29
CA GLY A 226 -8.63 4.24 -4.75
C GLY A 226 -10.04 3.78 -4.37
N THR A 227 -10.48 4.06 -3.14
CA THR A 227 -11.84 3.75 -2.67
C THR A 227 -12.88 4.59 -3.40
N TYR A 228 -12.67 5.91 -3.56
CA TYR A 228 -13.55 6.79 -4.33
C TYR A 228 -13.78 6.24 -5.74
N SER A 229 -12.72 5.92 -6.47
CA SER A 229 -12.81 5.36 -7.81
C SER A 229 -13.52 4.00 -7.83
N THR A 230 -13.22 3.15 -6.84
CA THR A 230 -13.83 1.82 -6.74
C THR A 230 -15.33 1.90 -6.51
N ILE A 231 -15.79 2.59 -5.46
CA ILE A 231 -17.21 2.60 -5.10
C ILE A 231 -18.07 3.38 -6.10
N LEU A 232 -17.52 4.44 -6.71
CA LEU A 232 -18.23 5.20 -7.75
C LEU A 232 -18.46 4.32 -8.99
N ASN A 233 -17.45 3.59 -9.44
CA ASN A 233 -17.59 2.66 -10.56
C ASN A 233 -18.42 1.42 -10.18
N ALA A 234 -18.33 0.90 -8.96
CA ALA A 234 -19.25 -0.14 -8.48
C ALA A 234 -20.71 0.32 -8.52
N GLY A 235 -20.98 1.56 -8.12
CA GLY A 235 -22.31 2.16 -8.23
C GLY A 235 -22.83 2.24 -9.67
N ARG A 236 -21.96 2.60 -10.62
CA ARG A 236 -22.28 2.61 -12.06
C ARG A 236 -22.56 1.21 -12.61
N LEU A 237 -21.72 0.25 -12.28
CA LEU A 237 -21.81 -1.11 -12.80
C LEU A 237 -22.97 -1.90 -12.18
N PHE A 238 -23.25 -1.74 -10.90
CA PHE A 238 -24.11 -2.66 -10.14
C PHE A 238 -25.30 -2.03 -9.47
N CYS A 239 -25.32 -0.69 -9.28
CA CYS A 239 -26.40 0.00 -8.54
C CYS A 239 -27.20 0.98 -9.41
N GLY A 240 -27.04 0.92 -10.74
CA GLY A 240 -27.80 1.76 -11.69
C GLY A 240 -27.46 3.25 -11.64
N VAL A 241 -26.26 3.61 -11.17
CA VAL A 241 -25.77 5.00 -11.20
C VAL A 241 -25.40 5.34 -12.64
N PRO A 242 -25.87 6.48 -13.20
CA PRO A 242 -25.48 6.94 -14.54
C PRO A 242 -23.97 7.19 -14.64
N ALA A 243 -23.40 7.16 -15.85
CA ALA A 243 -21.98 7.44 -16.09
C ALA A 243 -21.52 8.80 -15.56
N ASP A 244 -22.41 9.81 -15.56
CA ASP A 244 -22.18 11.14 -15.00
C ASP A 244 -22.76 11.34 -13.60
N GLY A 245 -23.30 10.27 -13.00
CA GLY A 245 -23.91 10.28 -11.68
C GLY A 245 -22.94 10.07 -10.52
N ASP A 246 -23.50 10.18 -9.32
CA ASP A 246 -22.82 9.96 -8.04
C ASP A 246 -23.64 9.00 -7.14
N LEU A 247 -23.17 8.73 -5.92
CA LEU A 247 -23.77 7.75 -5.01
C LEU A 247 -24.87 8.33 -4.10
N ARG A 248 -25.50 9.46 -4.42
CA ARG A 248 -26.59 10.02 -3.59
C ARG A 248 -27.72 9.05 -3.37
N GLY A 249 -28.04 8.83 -2.09
CA GLY A 249 -29.09 7.88 -1.70
C GLY A 249 -28.67 6.42 -1.73
N LYS A 250 -27.39 6.11 -1.92
CA LYS A 250 -26.82 4.76 -1.88
C LYS A 250 -26.07 4.53 -0.56
N LEU A 251 -26.18 3.29 -0.03
CA LEU A 251 -25.50 2.86 1.18
C LEU A 251 -24.36 1.89 0.88
N PHE A 252 -23.15 2.27 1.34
CA PHE A 252 -21.97 1.44 1.35
C PHE A 252 -21.64 1.00 2.79
N ILE A 253 -21.45 -0.29 3.03
CA ILE A 253 -21.00 -0.82 4.32
C ILE A 253 -19.63 -1.47 4.16
N THR A 254 -18.75 -1.22 5.12
CA THR A 254 -17.39 -1.77 5.14
C THR A 254 -16.83 -1.79 6.56
N SER A 255 -15.58 -2.25 6.74
CA SER A 255 -14.90 -2.29 8.04
C SER A 255 -13.53 -1.63 8.03
N GLY A 256 -13.13 -1.20 9.22
CA GLY A 256 -11.81 -0.67 9.53
C GLY A 256 -11.69 0.85 9.38
N LEU A 257 -11.08 1.48 10.39
CA LEU A 257 -10.74 2.91 10.42
C LEU A 257 -9.24 3.14 10.71
N GLY A 258 -8.42 2.12 10.45
CA GLY A 258 -6.96 2.17 10.59
C GLY A 258 -6.25 3.02 9.53
N GLY A 259 -4.96 2.77 9.32
CA GLY A 259 -4.12 3.53 8.38
C GLY A 259 -4.61 3.47 6.94
N MET A 260 -4.94 2.28 6.45
CA MET A 260 -5.45 2.08 5.09
C MET A 260 -6.98 2.19 5.01
N SER A 261 -7.69 1.46 5.84
CA SER A 261 -9.16 1.39 5.81
C SER A 261 -9.85 2.66 6.30
N GLY A 262 -9.18 3.49 7.09
CA GLY A 262 -9.72 4.74 7.64
C GLY A 262 -10.22 5.77 6.62
N ALA A 263 -9.88 5.56 5.37
CA ALA A 263 -10.23 6.42 4.25
C ALA A 263 -11.63 6.13 3.65
N GLN A 264 -12.24 5.00 3.94
CA GLN A 264 -13.42 4.51 3.21
C GLN A 264 -14.66 5.39 3.43
N GLY A 265 -14.90 5.84 4.67
CA GLY A 265 -16.00 6.76 4.98
C GLY A 265 -15.87 8.07 4.22
N LYS A 266 -14.67 8.68 4.24
CA LYS A 266 -14.37 9.94 3.51
C LYS A 266 -14.51 9.76 2.00
N ALA A 267 -14.03 8.67 1.44
CA ALA A 267 -14.17 8.37 0.02
C ALA A 267 -15.64 8.29 -0.41
N CYS A 268 -16.47 7.62 0.40
CA CYS A 268 -17.90 7.53 0.13
C CYS A 268 -18.60 8.88 0.21
N GLU A 269 -18.25 9.71 1.20
CA GLU A 269 -18.76 11.09 1.32
C GLU A 269 -18.39 11.94 0.09
N ILE A 270 -17.12 11.84 -0.40
CA ILE A 270 -16.69 12.53 -1.62
C ILE A 270 -17.46 12.02 -2.85
N ALA A 271 -17.73 10.72 -2.93
CA ALA A 271 -18.58 10.11 -3.97
C ALA A 271 -20.08 10.43 -3.79
N LYS A 272 -20.44 11.25 -2.79
CA LYS A 272 -21.81 11.68 -2.44
C LYS A 272 -22.70 10.57 -1.88
N GLY A 273 -22.14 9.46 -1.42
CA GLY A 273 -22.87 8.35 -0.81
C GLY A 273 -23.02 8.46 0.71
N VAL A 274 -23.68 7.46 1.28
CA VAL A 274 -23.75 7.22 2.72
C VAL A 274 -22.94 5.99 3.06
N ALA A 275 -22.08 6.07 4.09
CA ALA A 275 -21.27 4.94 4.53
C ALA A 275 -21.54 4.58 5.99
N ILE A 276 -21.51 3.27 6.29
CA ILE A 276 -21.32 2.75 7.64
C ILE A 276 -19.98 1.99 7.65
N VAL A 277 -19.07 2.42 8.52
CA VAL A 277 -17.76 1.80 8.68
C VAL A 277 -17.62 1.23 10.08
N ALA A 278 -17.57 -0.10 10.20
CA ALA A 278 -17.41 -0.78 11.47
C ALA A 278 -15.93 -0.73 11.93
N GLU A 279 -15.70 -0.38 13.18
CA GLU A 279 -14.37 -0.38 13.80
C GLU A 279 -14.48 -0.75 15.28
N VAL A 280 -13.61 -1.65 15.74
CA VAL A 280 -13.60 -2.12 17.14
C VAL A 280 -12.71 -1.29 18.05
N ASP A 281 -11.78 -0.53 17.49
CA ASP A 281 -10.82 0.33 18.23
C ASP A 281 -11.35 1.78 18.29
N LEU A 282 -11.90 2.16 19.43
CA LEU A 282 -12.45 3.50 19.64
C LEU A 282 -11.42 4.62 19.40
N SER A 283 -10.13 4.35 19.62
CA SER A 283 -9.09 5.35 19.39
C SER A 283 -8.93 5.67 17.90
N ARG A 284 -9.12 4.69 17.02
CA ARG A 284 -9.13 4.89 15.55
C ARG A 284 -10.35 5.68 15.12
N ILE A 285 -11.51 5.38 15.69
CA ILE A 285 -12.76 6.11 15.42
C ILE A 285 -12.58 7.59 15.77
N ASN A 286 -12.10 7.89 16.99
CA ASN A 286 -11.87 9.25 17.45
C ASN A 286 -10.91 10.02 16.54
N THR A 287 -9.80 9.40 16.14
CA THR A 287 -8.86 9.99 15.18
C THR A 287 -9.55 10.40 13.87
N ARG A 288 -10.41 9.55 13.32
CA ARG A 288 -11.11 9.86 12.06
C ARG A 288 -12.23 10.89 12.24
N LEU A 289 -12.87 10.91 13.40
CA LEU A 289 -13.84 11.94 13.74
C LEU A 289 -13.17 13.32 13.86
N GLU A 290 -12.05 13.42 14.56
CA GLU A 290 -11.27 14.65 14.69
C GLU A 290 -10.74 15.16 13.34
N GLN A 291 -10.36 14.25 12.44
CA GLN A 291 -9.96 14.59 11.07
C GLN A 291 -11.13 14.95 10.15
N GLY A 292 -12.38 14.80 10.58
CA GLY A 292 -13.56 15.01 9.73
C GLY A 292 -13.70 13.96 8.61
N TRP A 293 -13.23 12.73 8.85
CA TRP A 293 -13.29 11.62 7.90
C TRP A 293 -14.45 10.68 8.16
N VAL A 294 -15.05 10.77 9.34
CA VAL A 294 -16.38 10.30 9.68
C VAL A 294 -17.12 11.44 10.38
N ASN A 295 -18.44 11.45 10.30
CA ASN A 295 -19.26 12.56 10.78
C ASN A 295 -19.87 12.29 12.16
N VAL A 296 -20.06 11.02 12.52
CA VAL A 296 -20.70 10.60 13.76
C VAL A 296 -20.27 9.20 14.20
N ILE A 297 -20.36 8.93 15.50
CA ILE A 297 -20.17 7.60 16.07
C ILE A 297 -21.56 7.03 16.42
N ALA A 298 -21.85 5.82 15.98
CA ALA A 298 -23.00 5.02 16.41
C ALA A 298 -22.50 3.85 17.27
N ASN A 299 -23.12 3.62 18.41
CA ASN A 299 -22.72 2.58 19.36
C ASN A 299 -23.54 1.28 19.21
N THR A 300 -24.61 1.32 18.41
CA THR A 300 -25.43 0.15 18.11
C THR A 300 -25.71 0.06 16.62
N PRO A 301 -25.94 -1.15 16.08
CA PRO A 301 -26.36 -1.33 14.68
C PRO A 301 -27.67 -0.58 14.36
N GLU A 302 -28.62 -0.56 15.29
CA GLU A 302 -29.88 0.16 15.14
C GLU A 302 -29.68 1.66 14.94
N GLU A 303 -28.82 2.28 15.75
CA GLU A 303 -28.50 3.70 15.66
C GLU A 303 -27.80 3.99 14.31
N ALA A 304 -26.85 3.15 13.89
CA ALA A 304 -26.14 3.31 12.63
C ALA A 304 -27.09 3.26 11.43
N PHE A 305 -27.97 2.28 11.35
CA PHE A 305 -28.95 2.18 10.28
C PHE A 305 -29.99 3.29 10.30
N LYS A 306 -30.45 3.72 11.47
CA LYS A 306 -31.39 4.86 11.59
C LYS A 306 -30.82 6.14 10.98
N ILE A 307 -29.56 6.46 11.31
CA ILE A 307 -28.87 7.62 10.75
C ILE A 307 -28.68 7.43 9.23
N ALA A 308 -28.23 6.24 8.79
CA ALA A 308 -28.01 5.97 7.37
C ALA A 308 -29.32 6.12 6.55
N GLU A 309 -30.42 5.57 7.00
CA GLU A 309 -31.75 5.66 6.36
C GLU A 309 -32.22 7.13 6.23
N GLU A 310 -32.03 7.94 7.27
CA GLU A 310 -32.31 9.38 7.24
C GLU A 310 -31.48 10.12 6.20
N LYS A 311 -30.16 9.84 6.16
CA LYS A 311 -29.21 10.48 5.22
C LYS A 311 -29.42 10.04 3.78
N MET A 312 -29.76 8.76 3.54
CA MET A 312 -30.14 8.28 2.21
C MET A 312 -31.43 8.96 1.71
N ALA A 313 -32.47 9.04 2.55
CA ALA A 313 -33.72 9.69 2.19
C ALA A 313 -33.56 11.17 1.84
N SER A 314 -32.71 11.88 2.59
CA SER A 314 -32.37 13.29 2.33
C SER A 314 -31.31 13.48 1.25
N LYS A 315 -30.74 12.39 0.69
CA LYS A 315 -29.64 12.42 -0.28
C LYS A 315 -28.41 13.21 0.21
N THR A 316 -28.17 13.21 1.51
CA THR A 316 -27.07 13.92 2.17
C THR A 316 -25.89 12.98 2.30
N PRO A 317 -24.72 13.29 1.69
CA PRO A 317 -23.48 12.50 1.87
C PRO A 317 -23.10 12.43 3.34
N TYR A 318 -22.81 11.23 3.86
CA TYR A 318 -22.54 11.07 5.29
C TYR A 318 -21.75 9.80 5.59
N ALA A 319 -20.77 9.88 6.48
CA ALA A 319 -19.99 8.75 6.94
C ALA A 319 -20.23 8.49 8.44
N ILE A 320 -20.67 7.28 8.77
CA ILE A 320 -21.00 6.82 10.12
C ILE A 320 -19.94 5.82 10.56
N ALA A 321 -19.28 6.08 11.68
CA ALA A 321 -18.46 5.08 12.34
C ALA A 321 -19.34 4.24 13.27
N TYR A 322 -19.44 2.95 13.03
CA TYR A 322 -20.07 2.01 13.96
C TYR A 322 -19.00 1.44 14.90
N HIS A 323 -19.08 1.74 16.19
CA HIS A 323 -18.20 1.17 17.20
C HIS A 323 -18.62 -0.26 17.55
N GLY A 324 -18.10 -1.22 16.78
CA GLY A 324 -18.42 -2.63 16.92
C GLY A 324 -17.84 -3.49 15.81
N ASN A 325 -18.15 -4.77 15.86
CA ASN A 325 -17.67 -5.74 14.88
C ASN A 325 -18.55 -5.71 13.62
N ILE A 326 -17.91 -5.79 12.45
CA ILE A 326 -18.63 -5.80 11.16
C ILE A 326 -19.63 -6.94 11.06
N VAL A 327 -19.35 -8.11 11.62
CA VAL A 327 -20.26 -9.26 11.57
C VAL A 327 -21.57 -8.95 12.30
N GLU A 328 -21.50 -8.26 13.43
CA GLU A 328 -22.69 -7.91 14.23
C GLU A 328 -23.64 -6.99 13.47
N ILE A 329 -23.11 -5.98 12.77
CA ILE A 329 -23.97 -5.07 11.99
C ILE A 329 -24.55 -5.76 10.74
N LEU A 330 -23.81 -6.70 10.12
CA LEU A 330 -24.32 -7.48 8.99
C LEU A 330 -25.42 -8.46 9.44
N GLU A 331 -25.23 -9.14 10.57
CA GLU A 331 -26.26 -10.02 11.14
C GLU A 331 -27.53 -9.22 11.53
N TYR A 332 -27.38 -8.03 12.12
CA TYR A 332 -28.49 -7.12 12.38
C TYR A 332 -29.22 -6.73 11.09
N ALA A 333 -28.50 -6.42 10.03
CA ALA A 333 -29.08 -6.08 8.73
C ALA A 333 -29.90 -7.25 8.14
N ILE A 334 -29.42 -8.48 8.31
CA ILE A 334 -30.11 -9.71 7.88
C ILE A 334 -31.40 -9.91 8.67
N GLU A 335 -31.35 -9.78 9.99
CA GLU A 335 -32.48 -10.01 10.89
C GLU A 335 -33.57 -8.97 10.69
N HIS A 336 -33.21 -7.69 10.49
CA HIS A 336 -34.14 -6.57 10.35
C HIS A 336 -34.43 -6.17 8.91
N ASN A 337 -33.97 -7.01 7.93
CA ASN A 337 -34.15 -6.79 6.48
C ASN A 337 -33.77 -5.37 6.02
N LYS A 338 -32.58 -4.89 6.46
CA LYS A 338 -32.09 -3.56 6.11
C LYS A 338 -31.56 -3.52 4.67
N HIS A 339 -31.77 -2.37 4.01
CA HIS A 339 -31.26 -2.16 2.66
C HIS A 339 -29.76 -1.81 2.67
N ILE A 340 -29.00 -2.43 1.76
CA ILE A 340 -27.58 -2.16 1.49
C ILE A 340 -27.38 -2.22 -0.01
N ASP A 341 -26.71 -1.22 -0.60
CA ASP A 341 -26.37 -1.23 -2.04
C ASP A 341 -25.02 -1.92 -2.30
N LEU A 342 -23.97 -1.51 -1.57
CA LEU A 342 -22.61 -1.98 -1.72
C LEU A 342 -22.05 -2.48 -0.39
N LEU A 343 -21.35 -3.59 -0.43
CA LEU A 343 -20.68 -4.19 0.74
C LEU A 343 -19.25 -4.56 0.41
N SER A 344 -18.32 -4.28 1.30
CA SER A 344 -16.93 -4.67 1.17
C SER A 344 -16.32 -4.97 2.53
N ASP A 345 -15.11 -5.53 2.54
CA ASP A 345 -14.31 -5.67 3.75
C ASP A 345 -12.85 -5.29 3.48
N GLN A 346 -12.24 -4.53 4.39
CA GLN A 346 -10.82 -4.15 4.33
C GLN A 346 -10.08 -4.50 5.63
N THR A 347 -10.46 -5.58 6.26
CA THR A 347 -9.71 -6.13 7.41
C THR A 347 -8.30 -6.53 6.99
N SER A 348 -7.29 -6.29 7.85
CA SER A 348 -5.89 -6.62 7.57
C SER A 348 -5.61 -8.13 7.64
N CYS A 349 -6.29 -8.92 6.81
CA CYS A 349 -6.20 -10.39 6.81
C CYS A 349 -4.88 -10.94 6.25
N HIS A 350 -3.94 -10.11 5.78
CA HIS A 350 -2.58 -10.56 5.49
C HIS A 350 -1.79 -10.96 6.75
N ALA A 351 -2.24 -10.51 7.92
CA ALA A 351 -1.73 -10.88 9.24
C ALA A 351 -2.88 -11.26 10.19
N VAL A 352 -3.81 -12.09 9.70
CA VAL A 352 -5.08 -12.41 10.36
C VAL A 352 -4.92 -12.88 11.81
N TYR A 353 -3.88 -13.68 12.08
CA TYR A 353 -3.59 -14.20 13.42
C TYR A 353 -2.61 -13.37 14.25
N ASP A 354 -2.14 -12.25 13.70
CA ASP A 354 -1.27 -11.28 14.38
C ASP A 354 -2.00 -9.96 14.70
N GLY A 355 -3.32 -10.03 14.79
CA GLY A 355 -4.18 -8.91 15.14
C GLY A 355 -4.83 -8.19 13.97
N GLY A 356 -4.71 -8.72 12.76
CA GLY A 356 -5.38 -8.18 11.58
C GLY A 356 -6.89 -8.38 11.57
N TYR A 357 -7.41 -9.39 12.29
CA TYR A 357 -8.83 -9.66 12.45
C TYR A 357 -9.21 -9.63 13.93
N CYS A 358 -10.31 -8.98 14.29
CA CYS A 358 -10.88 -9.00 15.64
C CYS A 358 -11.96 -10.08 15.73
N PRO A 359 -11.83 -11.07 16.64
CA PRO A 359 -12.84 -12.10 16.83
C PRO A 359 -14.19 -11.51 17.20
N VAL A 360 -15.28 -12.06 16.67
CA VAL A 360 -16.65 -11.61 16.97
C VAL A 360 -16.97 -11.86 18.44
N GLY A 361 -17.60 -10.88 19.08
CA GLY A 361 -17.98 -10.96 20.50
C GLY A 361 -16.82 -10.70 21.47
N THR A 362 -15.69 -10.15 20.99
CA THR A 362 -14.59 -9.67 21.83
C THR A 362 -14.37 -8.18 21.66
N SER A 363 -14.07 -7.46 22.75
CA SER A 363 -13.61 -6.08 22.65
C SER A 363 -12.20 -6.00 22.08
N PHE A 364 -11.78 -4.80 21.66
CA PHE A 364 -10.42 -4.56 21.20
C PHE A 364 -9.38 -4.89 22.27
N GLU A 365 -9.63 -4.57 23.53
CA GLU A 365 -8.76 -4.84 24.66
C GLU A 365 -8.65 -6.33 24.96
N GLU A 366 -9.80 -7.06 24.96
CA GLU A 366 -9.83 -8.51 25.15
C GLU A 366 -9.09 -9.23 24.03
N ARG A 367 -9.31 -8.81 22.78
CA ARG A 367 -8.58 -9.32 21.60
C ARG A 367 -7.08 -9.13 21.76
N THR A 368 -6.64 -7.94 22.17
CA THR A 368 -5.22 -7.61 22.35
C THR A 368 -4.60 -8.43 23.47
N LYS A 369 -5.31 -8.64 24.57
CA LYS A 369 -4.90 -9.50 25.68
C LYS A 369 -4.77 -10.94 25.22
N LEU A 370 -5.78 -11.51 24.56
CA LEU A 370 -5.77 -12.89 24.05
C LEU A 370 -4.62 -13.13 23.09
N LEU A 371 -4.37 -12.19 22.18
CA LEU A 371 -3.27 -12.27 21.23
C LEU A 371 -1.91 -12.37 21.92
N GLY A 372 -1.74 -11.74 23.08
CA GLY A 372 -0.51 -11.75 23.87
C GLY A 372 -0.41 -12.90 24.88
N THR A 373 -1.52 -13.54 25.28
CA THR A 373 -1.55 -14.51 26.38
C THR A 373 -2.03 -15.90 26.00
N ASP A 374 -2.93 -16.03 25.00
CA ASP A 374 -3.51 -17.31 24.58
C ASP A 374 -3.77 -17.32 23.07
N ARG A 375 -2.72 -17.50 22.31
CA ARG A 375 -2.80 -17.55 20.84
C ARG A 375 -3.63 -18.70 20.27
N PRO A 376 -3.59 -19.92 20.81
CA PRO A 376 -4.47 -20.98 20.32
C PRO A 376 -5.95 -20.59 20.42
N LYS A 377 -6.37 -20.03 21.56
CA LYS A 377 -7.73 -19.56 21.75
C LYS A 377 -8.07 -18.36 20.84
N PHE A 378 -7.14 -17.43 20.71
CA PHE A 378 -7.30 -16.31 19.75
C PHE A 378 -7.54 -16.82 18.33
N ARG A 379 -6.72 -17.78 17.86
CA ARG A 379 -6.86 -18.38 16.52
C ARG A 379 -8.19 -19.10 16.33
N GLU A 380 -8.64 -19.85 17.32
CA GLU A 380 -9.95 -20.51 17.30
C GLU A 380 -11.08 -19.50 17.10
N LEU A 381 -11.12 -18.43 17.91
CA LEU A 381 -12.14 -17.38 17.82
C LEU A 381 -12.10 -16.60 16.49
N VAL A 382 -10.91 -16.35 15.96
CA VAL A 382 -10.75 -15.76 14.62
C VAL A 382 -11.35 -16.66 13.55
N ASN A 383 -11.08 -17.97 13.60
CA ASN A 383 -11.62 -18.92 12.62
C ASN A 383 -13.14 -19.00 12.67
N GLU A 384 -13.74 -18.96 13.86
CA GLU A 384 -15.19 -18.89 14.02
C GLU A 384 -15.76 -17.58 13.49
N GLY A 385 -15.10 -16.46 13.78
CA GLY A 385 -15.50 -15.14 13.29
C GLY A 385 -15.51 -15.06 11.77
N LEU A 386 -14.45 -15.56 11.11
CA LEU A 386 -14.36 -15.59 9.64
C LEU A 386 -15.49 -16.41 9.01
N LYS A 387 -15.85 -17.56 9.59
CA LYS A 387 -16.96 -18.39 9.10
C LYS A 387 -18.31 -17.68 9.25
N ARG A 388 -18.54 -17.00 10.38
CA ARG A 388 -19.75 -16.20 10.59
C ARG A 388 -19.82 -15.04 9.60
N HIS A 389 -18.71 -14.35 9.39
CA HIS A 389 -18.60 -13.24 8.45
C HIS A 389 -18.94 -13.68 7.02
N TYR A 390 -18.36 -14.78 6.55
CA TYR A 390 -18.71 -15.37 5.26
C TYR A 390 -20.21 -15.66 5.13
N LYS A 391 -20.80 -16.30 6.16
CA LYS A 391 -22.25 -16.61 6.16
C LYS A 391 -23.11 -15.35 6.04
N ALA A 392 -22.76 -14.28 6.73
CA ALA A 392 -23.47 -13.02 6.65
C ALA A 392 -23.37 -12.38 5.26
N ILE A 393 -22.14 -12.31 4.70
CA ILE A 393 -21.92 -11.80 3.33
C ILE A 393 -22.71 -12.62 2.31
N LYS A 394 -22.61 -13.95 2.37
CA LYS A 394 -23.30 -14.85 1.43
C LYS A 394 -24.81 -14.64 1.48
N THR A 395 -25.38 -14.50 2.68
CA THR A 395 -26.83 -14.24 2.87
C THR A 395 -27.25 -12.90 2.27
N LEU A 396 -26.46 -11.85 2.46
CA LEU A 396 -26.76 -10.52 1.90
C LEU A 396 -26.58 -10.51 0.38
N HIS A 397 -25.53 -11.14 -0.12
CA HIS A 397 -25.30 -11.29 -1.56
C HIS A 397 -26.48 -12.03 -2.26
N ASP A 398 -26.97 -13.12 -1.67
CA ASP A 398 -28.13 -13.87 -2.18
C ASP A 398 -29.43 -13.04 -2.15
N ARG A 399 -29.49 -11.95 -1.37
CA ARG A 399 -30.56 -10.95 -1.38
C ARG A 399 -30.34 -9.80 -2.37
N GLY A 400 -29.23 -9.82 -3.14
CA GLY A 400 -28.94 -8.84 -4.18
C GLY A 400 -27.99 -7.71 -3.76
N VAL A 401 -27.35 -7.78 -2.58
CA VAL A 401 -26.28 -6.85 -2.20
C VAL A 401 -25.02 -7.18 -3.02
N TYR A 402 -24.42 -6.19 -3.66
CA TYR A 402 -23.16 -6.40 -4.35
C TYR A 402 -22.00 -6.36 -3.35
N PHE A 403 -21.26 -7.48 -3.25
CA PHE A 403 -20.08 -7.61 -2.42
C PHE A 403 -18.82 -7.74 -3.27
N PHE A 404 -17.76 -7.02 -2.89
CA PHE A 404 -16.39 -7.20 -3.41
C PHE A 404 -15.38 -7.18 -2.27
N ASP A 405 -14.34 -7.99 -2.37
CA ASP A 405 -13.23 -7.95 -1.41
C ASP A 405 -12.24 -6.83 -1.77
N TYR A 406 -11.86 -6.05 -0.78
CA TYR A 406 -10.96 -4.91 -0.95
C TYR A 406 -9.49 -5.29 -0.74
N GLY A 407 -9.03 -6.41 -1.22
CA GLY A 407 -7.62 -6.83 -1.14
C GLY A 407 -7.36 -8.32 -1.25
N ASN A 408 -8.42 -9.12 -1.21
CA ASN A 408 -8.44 -10.60 -1.36
C ASN A 408 -7.77 -11.42 -0.26
N SER A 409 -7.10 -10.82 0.70
CA SER A 409 -6.62 -11.58 1.85
C SER A 409 -7.75 -12.07 2.74
N PHE A 410 -8.90 -11.40 2.75
CA PHE A 410 -10.10 -11.81 3.46
C PHE A 410 -10.69 -13.10 2.87
N LEU A 411 -10.96 -13.16 1.57
CA LEU A 411 -11.48 -14.36 0.89
C LEU A 411 -10.52 -15.54 1.03
N LYS A 412 -9.22 -15.29 0.90
CA LYS A 412 -8.20 -16.31 1.12
C LYS A 412 -8.20 -16.82 2.57
N SER A 413 -8.37 -15.93 3.55
CA SER A 413 -8.45 -16.32 4.97
C SER A 413 -9.69 -17.16 5.26
N ILE A 414 -10.82 -16.86 4.64
CA ILE A 414 -12.04 -17.67 4.74
C ILE A 414 -11.81 -19.08 4.15
N TYR A 415 -11.16 -19.17 2.99
CA TYR A 415 -10.80 -20.45 2.40
C TYR A 415 -9.88 -21.26 3.34
N ASP A 416 -8.86 -20.62 3.91
CA ASP A 416 -7.85 -21.25 4.78
C ASP A 416 -8.45 -21.78 6.09
N VAL A 417 -9.59 -21.26 6.56
CA VAL A 417 -10.31 -21.80 7.72
C VAL A 417 -11.30 -22.92 7.37
N GLY A 418 -11.24 -23.43 6.15
CA GLY A 418 -11.96 -24.62 5.68
C GLY A 418 -13.29 -24.33 4.99
N VAL A 419 -13.61 -23.08 4.65
CA VAL A 419 -14.80 -22.73 3.86
C VAL A 419 -14.45 -22.86 2.38
N THR A 420 -14.33 -24.09 1.88
CA THR A 420 -13.85 -24.37 0.53
C THR A 420 -14.83 -23.95 -0.58
N GLU A 421 -16.13 -23.87 -0.28
CA GLU A 421 -17.14 -23.37 -1.22
C GLU A 421 -16.99 -21.91 -1.64
N ILE A 422 -16.13 -21.13 -0.96
CA ILE A 422 -15.80 -19.77 -1.38
C ILE A 422 -14.91 -19.75 -2.63
N SER A 423 -14.19 -20.84 -2.94
CA SER A 423 -13.44 -20.96 -4.18
C SER A 423 -14.33 -21.29 -5.38
N LYS A 424 -13.99 -20.83 -6.58
CA LYS A 424 -14.79 -21.03 -7.81
C LYS A 424 -15.04 -22.50 -8.14
N ASN A 425 -14.06 -23.36 -7.85
CA ASN A 425 -14.16 -24.81 -8.12
C ASN A 425 -14.53 -25.66 -6.89
N GLY A 426 -14.67 -25.06 -5.71
CA GLY A 426 -14.98 -25.73 -4.45
C GLY A 426 -13.90 -26.65 -3.91
N LYS A 427 -12.70 -26.65 -4.49
CA LYS A 427 -11.61 -27.59 -4.15
C LYS A 427 -10.32 -26.89 -3.75
N ASP A 428 -9.88 -25.94 -4.56
CA ASP A 428 -8.68 -25.15 -4.34
C ASP A 428 -8.91 -23.68 -4.75
N ASP A 429 -7.98 -22.81 -4.39
CA ASP A 429 -8.07 -21.37 -4.65
C ASP A 429 -7.39 -20.91 -5.93
N LYS A 430 -6.91 -21.85 -6.77
CA LYS A 430 -6.13 -21.53 -7.97
C LYS A 430 -6.94 -20.79 -9.05
N GLU A 431 -8.22 -21.06 -9.14
CA GLU A 431 -9.13 -20.37 -10.06
C GLU A 431 -9.76 -19.09 -9.47
N GLY A 432 -9.40 -18.74 -8.24
CA GLY A 432 -9.94 -17.61 -7.49
C GLY A 432 -11.24 -17.93 -6.76
N PHE A 433 -11.96 -16.87 -6.36
CA PHE A 433 -13.11 -16.95 -5.45
C PHE A 433 -14.42 -16.63 -6.14
N ILE A 434 -15.55 -17.08 -5.54
CA ILE A 434 -16.89 -16.79 -6.05
C ILE A 434 -17.29 -15.32 -5.94
N PHE A 435 -16.66 -14.58 -5.00
CA PHE A 435 -16.78 -13.13 -4.93
C PHE A 435 -15.56 -12.48 -5.61
N PRO A 436 -15.74 -11.38 -6.35
CA PRO A 436 -14.63 -10.69 -6.98
C PRO A 436 -13.83 -9.87 -5.99
N SER A 437 -12.57 -9.57 -6.38
CA SER A 437 -11.87 -8.44 -5.81
C SER A 437 -12.33 -7.14 -6.46
N TYR A 438 -12.08 -6.02 -5.76
CA TYR A 438 -12.33 -4.69 -6.32
C TYR A 438 -11.58 -4.42 -7.64
N VAL A 439 -10.47 -5.11 -7.90
CA VAL A 439 -9.75 -5.00 -9.18
C VAL A 439 -10.34 -5.90 -10.24
N GLU A 440 -10.80 -7.12 -9.89
CA GLU A 440 -11.28 -8.10 -10.86
C GLU A 440 -12.45 -7.58 -11.71
N ASP A 441 -13.46 -7.02 -11.06
CA ASP A 441 -14.69 -6.57 -11.72
C ASP A 441 -14.78 -5.05 -11.92
N ILE A 442 -13.99 -4.25 -11.17
CA ILE A 442 -14.16 -2.79 -11.14
C ILE A 442 -12.93 -2.08 -11.69
N LEU A 443 -11.82 -2.02 -10.93
CA LEU A 443 -10.67 -1.23 -11.36
C LEU A 443 -9.92 -1.83 -12.55
N GLY A 444 -9.92 -3.15 -12.71
CA GLY A 444 -9.29 -3.81 -13.85
C GLY A 444 -9.91 -3.36 -15.16
N PRO A 445 -11.20 -3.68 -15.41
CA PRO A 445 -11.88 -3.32 -16.65
C PRO A 445 -12.06 -1.82 -16.86
N GLU A 446 -12.40 -1.08 -15.78
CA GLU A 446 -12.81 0.33 -15.89
C GLU A 446 -11.63 1.32 -15.85
N LEU A 447 -10.47 0.91 -15.32
CA LEU A 447 -9.32 1.79 -15.15
C LEU A 447 -8.02 1.16 -15.68
N PHE A 448 -7.58 0.01 -15.17
CA PHE A 448 -6.26 -0.55 -15.51
C PHE A 448 -6.14 -0.97 -16.97
N ASP A 449 -7.20 -1.51 -17.54
CA ASP A 449 -7.23 -1.88 -18.96
C ASP A 449 -7.07 -0.66 -19.88
N TYR A 450 -7.50 0.53 -19.42
CA TYR A 450 -7.27 1.80 -20.09
C TYR A 450 -5.96 2.49 -19.69
N GLY A 451 -5.14 1.88 -18.83
CA GLY A 451 -3.91 2.45 -18.34
C GLY A 451 -4.08 3.51 -17.23
N TYR A 452 -5.29 3.72 -16.71
CA TYR A 452 -5.52 4.60 -15.56
C TYR A 452 -5.12 3.90 -14.28
N GLY A 453 -4.20 4.47 -13.57
CA GLY A 453 -3.75 3.97 -12.28
C GLY A 453 -3.16 5.07 -11.40
N PRO A 454 -2.83 4.75 -10.14
CA PRO A 454 -2.42 5.72 -9.14
C PRO A 454 -1.12 6.44 -9.53
N PHE A 455 -1.22 7.74 -9.76
CA PHE A 455 -0.12 8.66 -9.96
C PHE A 455 -0.11 9.66 -8.81
N ARG A 456 1.02 9.77 -8.12
CA ARG A 456 1.16 10.61 -6.94
C ARG A 456 2.38 11.51 -6.98
N TRP A 457 2.31 12.62 -6.24
CA TRP A 457 3.44 13.51 -6.05
C TRP A 457 3.49 14.08 -4.64
N VAL A 458 4.69 14.43 -4.21
CA VAL A 458 4.99 15.06 -2.94
C VAL A 458 5.78 16.33 -3.20
N CYS A 459 5.29 17.48 -2.71
CA CYS A 459 6.03 18.73 -2.73
C CYS A 459 7.06 18.70 -1.58
N LEU A 460 8.34 18.52 -1.94
CA LEU A 460 9.43 18.33 -0.98
C LEU A 460 9.77 19.60 -0.19
N SER A 461 9.31 20.76 -0.65
CA SER A 461 9.35 22.02 0.09
C SER A 461 8.43 22.02 1.32
N ARG A 462 7.45 21.12 1.38
CA ARG A 462 6.34 21.09 2.35
C ARG A 462 5.46 22.34 2.37
N LYS A 463 5.55 23.19 1.36
CA LYS A 463 4.72 24.39 1.22
C LYS A 463 3.37 24.05 0.61
N LYS A 464 2.29 24.49 1.25
CA LYS A 464 0.93 24.34 0.71
C LYS A 464 0.79 25.05 -0.63
N GLU A 465 1.45 26.19 -0.81
CA GLU A 465 1.44 26.98 -2.04
C GLU A 465 1.98 26.20 -3.23
N ASP A 466 3.04 25.40 -3.03
CA ASP A 466 3.60 24.54 -4.08
C ASP A 466 2.60 23.45 -4.47
N LEU A 467 1.92 22.85 -3.48
CA LEU A 467 0.88 21.86 -3.74
C LEU A 467 -0.28 22.43 -4.55
N LEU A 468 -0.78 23.62 -4.20
CA LEU A 468 -1.87 24.28 -4.93
C LEU A 468 -1.47 24.65 -6.37
N LYS A 469 -0.20 25.04 -6.58
CA LYS A 469 0.33 25.27 -7.94
C LYS A 469 0.38 24.00 -8.76
N THR A 470 0.81 22.87 -8.16
CA THR A 470 0.81 21.57 -8.85
C THR A 470 -0.59 21.08 -9.14
N ASP A 471 -1.56 21.25 -8.22
CA ASP A 471 -2.98 20.95 -8.46
C ASP A 471 -3.51 21.72 -9.68
N LYS A 472 -3.25 23.02 -9.74
CA LYS A 472 -3.65 23.86 -10.88
C LYS A 472 -3.03 23.38 -12.19
N ALA A 473 -1.72 23.11 -12.20
CA ALA A 473 -1.03 22.63 -13.39
C ALA A 473 -1.56 21.27 -13.87
N ALA A 474 -1.91 20.36 -12.94
CA ALA A 474 -2.53 19.10 -13.28
C ALA A 474 -3.92 19.28 -13.91
N LEU A 475 -4.76 20.17 -13.35
CA LEU A 475 -6.09 20.48 -13.90
C LEU A 475 -6.01 21.07 -15.31
N GLU A 476 -5.02 21.90 -15.62
CA GLU A 476 -4.82 22.49 -16.95
C GLU A 476 -4.47 21.44 -18.02
N LEU A 477 -3.95 20.29 -17.62
CA LEU A 477 -3.49 19.22 -18.53
C LEU A 477 -4.47 18.05 -18.66
N VAL A 478 -5.49 17.98 -17.82
CA VAL A 478 -6.53 16.94 -17.87
C VAL A 478 -7.75 17.47 -18.60
N ASP A 479 -8.14 16.83 -19.70
CA ASP A 479 -9.41 17.12 -20.37
C ASP A 479 -10.56 16.31 -19.76
N PRO A 480 -11.46 16.93 -18.98
CA PRO A 480 -12.55 16.22 -18.32
C PRO A 480 -13.63 15.68 -19.28
N ASN A 481 -13.54 16.04 -20.57
CA ASN A 481 -14.50 15.63 -21.59
C ASN A 481 -14.01 14.43 -22.42
N ARG A 482 -12.74 14.02 -22.29
CA ARG A 482 -12.19 12.91 -23.06
C ARG A 482 -12.79 11.57 -22.67
N ARG A 483 -12.82 11.30 -21.36
CA ARG A 483 -13.38 10.07 -20.76
C ARG A 483 -13.97 10.37 -19.37
N TYR A 484 -14.89 9.54 -18.88
CA TYR A 484 -15.46 9.75 -17.53
C TYR A 484 -14.38 9.60 -16.42
N GLN A 485 -13.35 8.78 -16.65
CA GLN A 485 -12.20 8.66 -15.73
C GLN A 485 -11.47 10.00 -15.59
N ASP A 486 -11.25 10.73 -16.67
CA ASP A 486 -10.63 12.05 -16.62
C ASP A 486 -11.51 13.04 -15.86
N ARG A 487 -12.83 13.01 -16.09
CA ARG A 487 -13.78 13.87 -15.36
C ARG A 487 -13.77 13.58 -13.87
N ASP A 488 -13.82 12.33 -13.45
CA ASP A 488 -13.79 11.94 -12.04
C ASP A 488 -12.49 12.41 -11.37
N ASN A 489 -11.37 12.28 -12.05
CA ASN A 489 -10.07 12.71 -11.56
C ASN A 489 -9.92 14.24 -11.57
N TYR A 490 -10.50 14.93 -12.57
CA TYR A 490 -10.57 16.39 -12.59
C TYR A 490 -11.33 16.94 -11.38
N VAL A 491 -12.53 16.41 -11.10
CA VAL A 491 -13.35 16.81 -9.94
C VAL A 491 -12.63 16.49 -8.63
N TRP A 492 -11.97 15.34 -8.57
CA TRP A 492 -11.17 14.95 -7.41
C TRP A 492 -10.09 15.99 -7.06
N ILE A 493 -9.25 16.38 -8.02
CA ILE A 493 -8.19 17.38 -7.80
C ILE A 493 -8.78 18.77 -7.54
N GLN A 494 -9.82 19.16 -8.27
CA GLN A 494 -10.50 20.45 -8.08
C GLN A 494 -10.99 20.64 -6.64
N ASP A 495 -11.51 19.59 -6.01
CA ASP A 495 -12.07 19.61 -4.66
C ASP A 495 -11.08 19.11 -3.58
N ALA A 496 -9.84 18.74 -3.94
CA ALA A 496 -8.89 18.09 -3.03
C ALA A 496 -8.56 18.91 -1.78
N ASP A 497 -8.32 20.20 -1.92
CA ASP A 497 -8.04 21.07 -0.77
C ASP A 497 -9.26 21.24 0.13
N LYS A 498 -10.44 21.44 -0.45
CA LYS A 498 -11.73 21.51 0.26
C LYS A 498 -12.03 20.22 1.05
N ASN A 499 -11.67 19.07 0.49
CA ASN A 499 -11.89 17.78 1.12
C ASN A 499 -10.89 17.47 2.24
N GLY A 500 -9.87 18.31 2.47
CA GLY A 500 -8.91 18.14 3.56
C GLY A 500 -8.10 16.85 3.45
N LEU A 501 -7.63 16.51 2.24
CA LEU A 501 -6.99 15.22 1.96
C LEU A 501 -5.53 15.10 2.44
N VAL A 502 -4.88 16.24 2.74
CA VAL A 502 -3.50 16.24 3.24
C VAL A 502 -3.47 15.81 4.69
N VAL A 503 -2.72 14.75 4.98
CA VAL A 503 -2.40 14.30 6.34
C VAL A 503 -0.88 14.10 6.40
N GLY A 504 -0.20 14.88 7.22
CA GLY A 504 1.26 14.89 7.33
C GLY A 504 1.95 15.61 6.18
N THR A 505 2.20 14.94 5.07
CA THR A 505 2.99 15.51 3.96
C THR A 505 2.13 16.21 2.90
N GLN A 506 2.70 17.25 2.25
CA GLN A 506 2.06 17.99 1.15
C GLN A 506 2.11 17.14 -0.12
N ALA A 507 1.09 16.32 -0.32
CA ALA A 507 1.02 15.34 -1.38
C ALA A 507 -0.36 15.29 -2.05
N ARG A 508 -0.40 14.76 -3.28
CA ARG A 508 -1.61 14.43 -4.02
C ARG A 508 -1.49 13.08 -4.70
N ILE A 509 -2.64 12.54 -5.01
CA ILE A 509 -2.83 11.38 -5.87
C ILE A 509 -4.06 11.57 -6.73
N PHE A 510 -4.02 11.05 -7.95
CA PHE A 510 -5.19 10.76 -8.77
C PHE A 510 -4.85 9.66 -9.79
N TYR A 511 -5.84 9.12 -10.50
CA TYR A 511 -5.59 8.10 -11.50
C TYR A 511 -5.47 8.72 -12.88
N GLN A 512 -4.37 8.46 -13.57
CA GLN A 512 -4.12 8.96 -14.91
C GLN A 512 -3.47 7.90 -15.79
N ASP A 513 -3.67 8.03 -17.10
CA ASP A 513 -3.05 7.19 -18.12
C ASP A 513 -1.58 7.55 -18.39
N ALA A 514 -0.93 6.73 -19.21
CA ALA A 514 0.48 6.85 -19.53
C ALA A 514 0.90 8.26 -20.00
N MET A 515 0.19 8.80 -20.99
CA MET A 515 0.58 10.07 -21.61
C MET A 515 0.18 11.28 -20.77
N SER A 516 -0.90 11.19 -20.00
CA SER A 516 -1.28 12.25 -19.05
C SER A 516 -0.30 12.34 -17.90
N ARG A 517 0.13 11.20 -17.32
CA ARG A 517 1.21 11.17 -16.31
C ARG A 517 2.49 11.80 -16.85
N THR A 518 2.87 11.49 -18.08
CA THR A 518 4.08 12.01 -18.72
C THR A 518 4.02 13.53 -18.85
N ARG A 519 2.92 14.07 -19.40
CA ARG A 519 2.75 15.52 -19.58
C ARG A 519 2.75 16.28 -18.26
N ILE A 520 2.06 15.75 -17.24
CA ILE A 520 1.99 16.36 -15.90
C ILE A 520 3.38 16.32 -15.24
N ALA A 521 4.08 15.21 -15.30
CA ALA A 521 5.43 15.08 -14.75
C ALA A 521 6.42 16.05 -15.40
N LEU A 522 6.41 16.17 -16.73
CA LEU A 522 7.22 17.14 -17.46
C LEU A 522 6.89 18.59 -17.08
N LYS A 523 5.59 18.91 -16.92
CA LYS A 523 5.16 20.24 -16.47
C LYS A 523 5.65 20.56 -15.06
N PHE A 524 5.57 19.62 -14.14
CA PHE A 524 6.10 19.82 -12.79
C PHE A 524 7.61 20.02 -12.80
N ASN A 525 8.36 19.24 -13.62
CA ASN A 525 9.80 19.44 -13.74
C ASN A 525 10.17 20.80 -14.36
N GLU A 526 9.36 21.29 -15.32
CA GLU A 526 9.50 22.64 -15.86
C GLU A 526 9.27 23.72 -14.78
N MET A 527 8.23 23.56 -13.95
CA MET A 527 7.94 24.50 -12.85
C MET A 527 9.06 24.54 -11.81
N VAL A 528 9.68 23.38 -11.51
CA VAL A 528 10.88 23.34 -10.64
C VAL A 528 12.05 24.08 -11.29
N ARG A 529 12.29 23.86 -12.59
CA ARG A 529 13.35 24.55 -13.39
C ARG A 529 13.20 26.05 -13.38
N ASN A 530 11.96 26.51 -13.45
CA ASN A 530 11.63 27.94 -13.47
C ASN A 530 11.63 28.56 -12.06
N GLY A 531 11.82 27.78 -11.00
CA GLY A 531 11.77 28.24 -9.62
C GLY A 531 10.35 28.60 -9.14
N GLU A 532 9.32 28.13 -9.81
CA GLU A 532 7.91 28.36 -9.44
C GLU A 532 7.51 27.54 -8.21
N ILE A 533 8.10 26.33 -8.06
CA ILE A 533 7.93 25.40 -6.94
C ILE A 533 9.28 24.79 -6.56
N GLY A 534 9.37 24.24 -5.36
CA GLY A 534 10.51 23.42 -4.93
C GLY A 534 10.51 22.05 -5.60
N PRO A 535 11.57 21.23 -5.36
CA PRO A 535 11.65 19.87 -5.90
C PRO A 535 10.42 19.03 -5.54
N VAL A 536 10.09 18.08 -6.43
CA VAL A 536 8.92 17.21 -6.29
C VAL A 536 9.38 15.75 -6.35
N MET A 537 8.81 14.88 -5.50
CA MET A 537 8.94 13.44 -5.61
C MET A 537 7.69 12.87 -6.27
N LEU A 538 7.84 12.29 -7.46
CA LEU A 538 6.79 11.51 -8.11
C LEU A 538 6.85 10.06 -7.66
N GLY A 539 5.72 9.38 -7.74
CA GLY A 539 5.62 7.95 -7.58
C GLY A 539 4.23 7.44 -7.94
N ARG A 540 3.97 6.22 -7.56
CA ARG A 540 2.66 5.63 -7.67
C ARG A 540 2.43 4.65 -6.52
N ASP A 541 1.22 4.16 -6.36
CA ASP A 541 1.00 2.96 -5.56
C ASP A 541 1.66 1.76 -6.25
N HIS A 542 2.15 0.79 -5.48
CA HIS A 542 2.64 -0.45 -6.08
C HIS A 542 1.49 -1.29 -6.65
N HIS A 543 0.29 -1.14 -6.12
CA HIS A 543 -0.97 -1.50 -6.70
C HIS A 543 -1.28 -0.59 -7.92
N ASP A 544 -0.89 -0.99 -9.11
CA ASP A 544 -1.03 -0.21 -10.34
C ASP A 544 -1.08 -1.13 -11.57
N VAL A 545 -1.29 -0.54 -12.72
CA VAL A 545 -1.44 -1.21 -14.04
C VAL A 545 -0.34 -2.23 -14.31
N SER A 546 0.94 -1.89 -14.05
CA SER A 546 2.09 -2.76 -14.28
C SER A 546 2.78 -3.23 -12.98
N GLY A 547 2.36 -2.70 -11.84
CA GLY A 547 3.15 -2.77 -10.61
C GLY A 547 3.01 -4.08 -9.83
N THR A 548 1.94 -4.84 -10.03
CA THR A 548 1.62 -5.98 -9.18
C THR A 548 1.14 -7.18 -9.99
N ASP A 549 1.81 -8.30 -9.79
CA ASP A 549 1.32 -9.62 -10.15
C ASP A 549 0.69 -10.26 -8.92
N SER A 550 -0.65 -10.31 -8.89
CA SER A 550 -1.45 -10.91 -7.85
C SER A 550 -2.66 -11.61 -8.46
N PRO A 551 -2.70 -12.95 -8.49
CA PRO A 551 -3.81 -13.70 -9.10
C PRO A 551 -5.14 -13.49 -8.37
N PHE A 552 -5.09 -12.94 -7.16
CA PHE A 552 -6.28 -12.64 -6.36
C PHE A 552 -6.76 -11.19 -6.53
N ARG A 553 -5.96 -10.30 -7.16
CA ARG A 553 -6.26 -8.88 -7.23
C ARG A 553 -5.90 -8.27 -8.60
N GLU A 554 -4.66 -7.74 -8.80
CA GLU A 554 -4.30 -6.95 -9.99
C GLU A 554 -4.24 -7.76 -11.28
N THR A 555 -3.98 -9.05 -11.19
CA THR A 555 -3.96 -9.94 -12.35
C THR A 555 -5.12 -10.93 -12.37
N SER A 556 -6.12 -10.78 -11.50
CA SER A 556 -7.32 -11.63 -11.46
C SER A 556 -8.19 -11.52 -12.72
N ASN A 557 -8.16 -10.38 -13.41
CA ASN A 557 -8.86 -10.16 -14.67
C ASN A 557 -8.07 -10.62 -15.92
N ILE A 558 -6.88 -11.19 -15.77
CA ILE A 558 -6.10 -11.80 -16.85
C ILE A 558 -6.55 -13.25 -17.02
N LYS A 559 -7.19 -13.56 -18.16
CA LYS A 559 -7.90 -14.84 -18.40
C LYS A 559 -7.20 -15.77 -19.39
N ASP A 560 -5.95 -15.53 -19.75
CA ASP A 560 -5.16 -16.37 -20.65
C ASP A 560 -4.35 -17.47 -19.93
N GLY A 561 -4.46 -17.54 -18.60
CA GLY A 561 -3.73 -18.48 -17.75
C GLY A 561 -2.37 -17.97 -17.27
N SER A 562 -1.95 -16.77 -17.68
CA SER A 562 -0.66 -16.20 -17.29
C SER A 562 -0.70 -15.43 -15.96
N ASN A 563 -1.87 -15.30 -15.33
CA ASN A 563 -2.05 -14.67 -14.03
C ASN A 563 -1.28 -15.35 -12.86
N ILE A 564 -0.67 -16.49 -13.13
CA ILE A 564 0.19 -17.22 -12.18
C ILE A 564 1.67 -16.79 -12.24
N MET A 565 2.01 -15.90 -13.17
CA MET A 565 3.40 -15.46 -13.42
C MET A 565 3.63 -14.06 -12.82
N ALA A 566 4.85 -13.83 -12.31
CA ALA A 566 5.29 -12.54 -11.77
C ALA A 566 6.16 -11.74 -12.76
N ASP A 567 6.03 -12.01 -14.05
CA ASP A 567 6.87 -11.40 -15.09
C ASP A 567 6.59 -9.90 -15.24
N MET A 568 5.33 -9.48 -15.14
CA MET A 568 4.94 -8.09 -15.34
C MET A 568 5.58 -7.16 -14.29
N ALA A 569 5.44 -7.45 -13.01
CA ALA A 569 6.03 -6.65 -11.93
C ALA A 569 7.56 -6.65 -12.00
N THR A 570 8.16 -7.79 -12.30
CA THR A 570 9.61 -7.93 -12.45
C THR A 570 10.15 -7.14 -13.66
N GLN A 571 9.46 -7.21 -14.80
CA GLN A 571 9.82 -6.42 -16.00
C GLN A 571 9.62 -4.92 -15.76
N CYS A 572 8.55 -4.52 -15.07
CA CYS A 572 8.32 -3.14 -14.70
C CYS A 572 9.47 -2.60 -13.83
N PHE A 573 9.87 -3.33 -12.80
CA PHE A 573 11.01 -3.01 -11.94
C PHE A 573 12.32 -2.87 -12.72
N ALA A 574 12.66 -3.85 -13.57
CA ALA A 574 13.86 -3.82 -14.38
C ALA A 574 13.86 -2.68 -15.41
N GLY A 575 12.72 -2.44 -16.04
CA GLY A 575 12.57 -1.38 -17.04
C GLY A 575 12.59 0.03 -16.45
N ASN A 576 12.07 0.21 -15.23
CA ASN A 576 12.20 1.46 -14.48
C ASN A 576 13.66 1.74 -14.12
N ALA A 577 14.42 0.69 -13.73
CA ALA A 577 15.86 0.79 -13.51
C ALA A 577 16.61 1.22 -14.78
N ALA A 578 16.31 0.54 -15.89
CA ALA A 578 16.98 0.80 -17.18
C ALA A 578 16.72 2.21 -17.73
N ARG A 579 15.61 2.85 -17.29
CA ARG A 579 15.23 4.20 -17.71
C ARG A 579 15.58 5.30 -16.69
N GLY A 580 16.25 4.94 -15.60
CA GLY A 580 16.82 5.90 -14.66
C GLY A 580 15.84 6.51 -13.65
N MET A 581 14.74 5.85 -13.31
CA MET A 581 13.91 6.25 -12.16
C MET A 581 14.80 6.38 -10.91
N THR A 582 14.59 7.41 -10.11
CA THR A 582 15.48 7.74 -8.98
C THR A 582 15.59 6.61 -7.96
N MET A 583 14.46 5.99 -7.66
CA MET A 583 14.35 4.87 -6.71
C MET A 583 13.44 3.82 -7.29
N ILE A 584 13.83 2.57 -7.18
CA ILE A 584 13.00 1.44 -7.59
C ILE A 584 12.89 0.43 -6.45
N ALA A 585 11.73 -0.21 -6.36
CA ALA A 585 11.44 -1.16 -5.30
C ALA A 585 10.72 -2.40 -5.83
N LEU A 586 11.04 -3.57 -5.28
CA LEU A 586 10.35 -4.84 -5.53
C LEU A 586 10.14 -5.57 -4.21
N HIS A 587 8.92 -6.06 -3.99
CA HIS A 587 8.52 -6.69 -2.74
C HIS A 587 7.74 -7.97 -2.95
N ASN A 588 7.83 -8.87 -1.98
CA ASN A 588 6.91 -9.99 -1.84
C ASN A 588 5.70 -9.57 -0.97
N GLY A 589 4.52 -10.02 -1.30
CA GLY A 589 3.31 -9.90 -0.50
C GLY A 589 2.30 -8.86 -0.96
N GLY A 590 2.60 -7.60 -0.91
CA GLY A 590 1.77 -6.53 -1.47
C GLY A 590 0.32 -6.43 -1.00
N GLY A 591 0.04 -6.59 0.29
CA GLY A 591 -1.31 -6.49 0.86
C GLY A 591 -2.13 -7.78 0.85
N VAL A 592 -1.69 -8.83 0.14
CA VAL A 592 -2.33 -10.16 0.13
C VAL A 592 -1.53 -11.22 0.89
N GLY A 593 -0.41 -10.84 1.50
CA GLY A 593 0.45 -11.70 2.29
C GLY A 593 1.62 -12.32 1.51
N ILE A 594 2.65 -12.74 2.25
CA ILE A 594 3.85 -13.38 1.70
C ILE A 594 3.48 -14.62 0.88
N GLY A 595 4.15 -14.82 -0.27
CA GLY A 595 3.92 -15.92 -1.20
C GLY A 595 2.71 -15.76 -2.12
N LYS A 596 1.95 -14.66 -2.02
CA LYS A 596 0.68 -14.49 -2.75
C LYS A 596 0.73 -13.41 -3.83
N SER A 597 1.76 -12.59 -3.86
CA SER A 597 1.98 -11.58 -4.90
C SER A 597 3.41 -11.07 -4.93
N ILE A 598 3.81 -10.53 -6.08
CA ILE A 598 5.01 -9.71 -6.24
C ILE A 598 4.56 -8.33 -6.70
N ASN A 599 5.09 -7.29 -6.08
CA ASN A 599 4.75 -5.92 -6.41
C ASN A 599 5.96 -5.01 -6.42
N GLY A 600 5.89 -3.97 -7.21
CA GLY A 600 6.98 -3.02 -7.36
C GLY A 600 6.50 -1.62 -7.68
N GLY A 601 7.37 -0.66 -7.41
CA GLY A 601 7.12 0.74 -7.68
C GLY A 601 8.40 1.54 -7.84
N PHE A 602 8.23 2.83 -8.00
CA PHE A 602 9.32 3.77 -8.17
C PHE A 602 9.09 5.06 -7.38
N GLY A 603 10.19 5.79 -7.19
CA GLY A 603 10.18 7.21 -6.88
C GLY A 603 11.03 7.96 -7.92
N MET A 604 10.57 9.13 -8.36
CA MET A 604 11.29 9.97 -9.31
C MET A 604 11.37 11.40 -8.78
N VAL A 605 12.58 11.87 -8.54
CA VAL A 605 12.84 13.25 -8.11
C VAL A 605 12.84 14.16 -9.32
N LEU A 606 12.00 15.19 -9.29
CA LEU A 606 11.99 16.29 -10.22
C LEU A 606 12.88 17.41 -9.65
N ASP A 607 14.05 17.59 -10.27
CA ASP A 607 15.06 18.57 -9.86
C ASP A 607 15.15 19.77 -10.80
N GLY A 608 14.29 19.80 -11.83
CA GLY A 608 14.27 20.81 -12.88
C GLY A 608 15.26 20.58 -14.03
N SER A 609 16.08 19.54 -13.97
CA SER A 609 17.10 19.28 -15.00
C SER A 609 16.49 18.73 -16.30
N LYS A 610 17.21 18.94 -17.42
CA LYS A 610 16.87 18.33 -18.71
C LYS A 610 17.04 16.81 -18.72
N ARG A 611 17.99 16.31 -17.96
CA ARG A 611 18.16 14.86 -17.72
C ARG A 611 16.86 14.24 -17.23
N VAL A 612 16.17 14.90 -16.29
CA VAL A 612 14.91 14.39 -15.75
C VAL A 612 13.80 14.42 -16.81
N ASP A 613 13.76 15.45 -17.69
CA ASP A 613 12.80 15.46 -18.82
C ASP A 613 13.00 14.21 -19.72
N GLU A 614 14.24 13.85 -20.04
CA GLU A 614 14.59 12.67 -20.86
C GLU A 614 14.15 11.36 -20.19
N ILE A 615 14.39 11.25 -18.88
CA ILE A 615 13.97 10.09 -18.09
C ILE A 615 12.44 9.96 -18.09
N LEU A 616 11.73 11.06 -17.81
CA LEU A 616 10.27 11.08 -17.73
C LEU A 616 9.62 10.67 -19.05
N TRP A 617 10.15 11.17 -20.16
CA TRP A 617 9.62 10.87 -21.49
C TRP A 617 9.69 9.37 -21.82
N GLN A 618 10.69 8.65 -21.32
CA GLN A 618 10.87 7.22 -21.56
C GLN A 618 10.21 6.36 -20.48
N ALA A 619 10.37 6.73 -19.22
CA ALA A 619 10.01 5.88 -18.09
C ALA A 619 8.52 5.93 -17.72
N MET A 620 7.87 7.09 -17.86
CA MET A 620 6.45 7.20 -17.51
C MET A 620 5.53 6.39 -18.42
N PRO A 621 5.69 6.41 -19.77
CA PRO A 621 4.91 5.53 -20.63
C PRO A 621 5.20 4.05 -20.37
N TRP A 622 6.47 3.69 -20.19
CA TRP A 622 6.88 2.32 -19.88
C TRP A 622 6.18 1.77 -18.63
N ASP A 623 6.21 2.53 -17.53
CA ASP A 623 5.66 2.08 -16.24
C ASP A 623 4.16 1.74 -16.30
N VAL A 624 3.44 2.33 -17.24
CA VAL A 624 2.00 2.06 -17.45
C VAL A 624 1.79 1.04 -18.56
N MET A 625 2.37 1.29 -19.75
CA MET A 625 2.04 0.53 -20.96
C MET A 625 2.52 -0.91 -20.92
N GLY A 626 3.51 -1.26 -20.08
CA GLY A 626 3.90 -2.65 -19.85
C GLY A 626 2.74 -3.52 -19.35
N GLY A 627 1.95 -3.02 -18.40
CA GLY A 627 0.77 -3.70 -17.87
C GLY A 627 -0.42 -3.70 -18.84
N VAL A 628 -0.64 -2.58 -19.55
CA VAL A 628 -1.67 -2.52 -20.59
C VAL A 628 -1.36 -3.52 -21.71
N ALA A 629 -0.09 -3.60 -22.15
CA ALA A 629 0.36 -4.57 -23.15
C ALA A 629 0.12 -6.02 -22.71
N ARG A 630 0.41 -6.34 -21.43
CA ARG A 630 0.18 -7.65 -20.84
C ARG A 630 -1.31 -8.02 -20.86
N ARG A 631 -2.19 -7.08 -20.51
CA ARG A 631 -3.64 -7.29 -20.53
C ARG A 631 -4.19 -7.38 -21.96
N ALA A 632 -3.70 -6.54 -22.87
CA ALA A 632 -4.06 -6.61 -24.28
C ALA A 632 -3.68 -7.98 -24.89
N TRP A 633 -2.47 -8.48 -24.59
CA TRP A 633 -2.04 -9.81 -25.02
C TRP A 633 -2.90 -10.93 -24.43
N ALA A 634 -3.41 -10.76 -23.22
CA ALA A 634 -4.39 -11.66 -22.60
C ALA A 634 -5.82 -11.51 -23.16
N ARG A 635 -6.03 -10.66 -24.13
CA ARG A 635 -7.31 -10.40 -24.84
C ARG A 635 -8.32 -9.58 -24.05
N ASN A 636 -7.89 -8.79 -23.08
CA ASN A 636 -8.76 -7.83 -22.40
C ASN A 636 -9.20 -6.76 -23.42
N PRO A 637 -10.51 -6.56 -23.66
CA PRO A 637 -11.00 -5.72 -24.77
C PRO A 637 -10.54 -4.26 -24.67
N HIS A 638 -10.68 -3.63 -23.51
CA HIS A 638 -10.30 -2.24 -23.30
C HIS A 638 -8.78 -2.02 -23.39
N SER A 639 -7.98 -3.02 -23.01
CA SER A 639 -6.52 -2.95 -23.20
C SER A 639 -6.13 -3.08 -24.66
N ILE A 640 -6.82 -3.88 -25.46
CA ILE A 640 -6.61 -3.96 -26.91
C ILE A 640 -6.91 -2.60 -27.54
N GLU A 641 -8.05 -1.98 -27.22
CA GLU A 641 -8.44 -0.64 -27.68
C GLU A 641 -7.36 0.38 -27.31
N THR A 642 -6.93 0.40 -26.06
CA THR A 642 -5.90 1.31 -25.56
C THR A 642 -4.56 1.13 -26.29
N VAL A 643 -4.13 -0.10 -26.54
CA VAL A 643 -2.89 -0.37 -27.30
C VAL A 643 -3.02 0.05 -28.77
N VAL A 644 -4.19 -0.13 -29.39
CA VAL A 644 -4.44 0.37 -30.76
C VAL A 644 -4.27 1.88 -30.82
N GLU A 645 -4.92 2.63 -29.93
CA GLU A 645 -4.79 4.08 -29.84
C GLU A 645 -3.32 4.49 -29.61
N TYR A 646 -2.67 3.87 -28.62
CA TYR A 646 -1.28 4.18 -28.27
C TYR A 646 -0.32 3.93 -29.44
N ASN A 647 -0.43 2.78 -30.14
CA ASN A 647 0.42 2.48 -31.29
C ASN A 647 0.19 3.45 -32.46
N LEU A 648 -1.03 3.95 -32.64
CA LEU A 648 -1.35 4.94 -33.69
C LEU A 648 -0.74 6.30 -33.37
N ASP A 649 -0.79 6.73 -32.09
CA ASP A 649 -0.29 8.02 -31.64
C ASP A 649 1.25 8.05 -31.56
N ASN A 650 1.90 6.92 -31.33
CA ASN A 650 3.35 6.78 -31.14
C ASN A 650 4.03 6.04 -32.31
N LYS A 651 3.54 6.18 -33.53
CA LYS A 651 4.14 5.57 -34.72
C LYS A 651 5.61 5.91 -34.87
N GLY A 652 6.45 4.87 -34.97
CA GLY A 652 7.89 5.00 -35.17
C GLY A 652 8.73 5.08 -33.89
N THR A 653 8.09 5.13 -32.72
CA THR A 653 8.78 5.07 -31.41
C THR A 653 8.47 3.78 -30.65
N ASP A 654 7.19 3.49 -30.43
CA ASP A 654 6.76 2.31 -29.68
C ASP A 654 5.91 1.37 -30.58
N HIS A 655 6.11 0.08 -30.40
CA HIS A 655 5.40 -0.97 -31.12
C HIS A 655 4.95 -2.07 -30.16
N ILE A 656 3.74 -1.93 -29.62
CA ILE A 656 3.18 -2.93 -28.72
C ILE A 656 2.44 -4.00 -29.55
N THR A 657 2.75 -5.26 -29.29
CA THR A 657 2.15 -6.39 -29.99
C THR A 657 0.69 -6.56 -29.59
N LEU A 658 -0.17 -6.83 -30.58
CA LEU A 658 -1.58 -7.12 -30.40
C LEU A 658 -1.89 -8.56 -30.78
N PRO A 659 -2.82 -9.25 -30.09
CA PRO A 659 -3.24 -10.61 -30.45
C PRO A 659 -4.24 -10.59 -31.61
N TYR A 660 -4.20 -11.63 -32.46
CA TYR A 660 -5.34 -11.99 -33.26
C TYR A 660 -6.39 -12.70 -32.41
N ILE A 661 -7.65 -12.36 -32.58
CA ILE A 661 -8.75 -12.95 -31.82
C ILE A 661 -9.27 -14.20 -32.53
N VAL A 662 -9.17 -15.31 -31.83
CA VAL A 662 -9.73 -16.61 -32.32
C VAL A 662 -11.20 -16.68 -31.93
N SER A 663 -12.07 -17.11 -32.89
CA SER A 663 -13.48 -17.23 -32.59
C SER A 663 -13.78 -18.43 -31.68
N ASP A 664 -14.72 -18.23 -30.76
CA ASP A 664 -15.17 -19.28 -29.83
C ASP A 664 -15.79 -20.46 -30.57
N GLU A 665 -16.46 -20.22 -31.71
CA GLU A 665 -17.05 -21.24 -32.55
C GLU A 665 -15.99 -22.20 -33.11
N LEU A 666 -14.84 -21.67 -33.55
CA LEU A 666 -13.73 -22.49 -34.02
C LEU A 666 -13.19 -23.37 -32.90
N VAL A 667 -12.98 -22.77 -31.69
CA VAL A 667 -12.48 -23.53 -30.55
C VAL A 667 -13.46 -24.64 -30.14
N LYS A 668 -14.76 -24.32 -30.01
CA LYS A 668 -15.80 -25.31 -29.69
C LYS A 668 -15.85 -26.44 -30.73
N LYS A 669 -15.76 -26.10 -32.02
CA LYS A 669 -15.75 -27.09 -33.12
C LYS A 669 -14.54 -28.03 -33.01
N VAL A 670 -13.35 -27.52 -32.72
CA VAL A 670 -12.13 -28.32 -32.54
C VAL A 670 -12.24 -29.24 -31.35
N LEU A 671 -12.76 -28.72 -30.23
CA LEU A 671 -12.95 -29.47 -28.98
C LEU A 671 -14.14 -30.46 -29.04
N LYS A 672 -14.92 -30.46 -30.13
CA LYS A 672 -16.15 -31.27 -30.29
C LYS A 672 -17.15 -31.08 -29.13
N LYS A 673 -17.25 -29.85 -28.61
CA LYS A 673 -18.18 -29.47 -27.56
C LYS A 673 -19.41 -28.76 -28.09
#